data_93d7a698ec026c658cbd5617c858110d
#
_entry.id   93d7a698ec026c658cbd5617c858110d
#
_cell.length_a   1.000
_cell.length_b   1.000
_cell.length_c   1.000
_cell.angle_alpha   90.00
_cell.angle_beta   90.00
_cell.angle_gamma   90.00
#
_symmetry.space_group_name_H-M   'P 1'
#
loop_
_entity.id
_entity.type
_entity.pdbx_description
1 polymer ?
#
loop_
_entity_poly.entity_id
_entity_poly.type
_entity_poly.pdbx_seq_one_letter_code
_entity_poly.pdbx_strand_id
1 'polypeptide(L)'
;MRHLIRSSRYALLAVVLACGQSDGPDISDNFQWLESMHGDSAMAWVQTENARTATVLEADPRYASIYKAALDMAQAEDRLPYVSFLGGELYNFWQDSAHVRGIWRRTTLASYRSASPAWTTVLDIDSLARAENANWVWQGSDCARPGERRCLLMLSDGGEDANTVREFDVVSRTFVTDGFVLPKGKQRLAWVSLDTILVSREWEAGEVTTSGYPFIVKRLARGQALADAVEIYRGSATDGGYGVSPATLVDAKGNRATFIDRPLSTFESEKHLVRATDVAQLSIPRKAGIVDMVDGRVLVQLSAEWTGGAAPIPAGAVAVFDLAAALREPGTLVPEVVFAPGPRESVAGVSATRDRLLLSIYQNVRGTVLVASRAADGTWTRTPLPLPENVSTGVIDTDITGNQALVSVTGFLTPSSVWLADASAATAAEIKTMAPRFDATRSVVEQREATSKDGTKVPYFIVHPQGMVRDGSNPTILYAYGGFEASMTPRYDADIGKLWLEQGGVYVMANIRGGGEFGPAWHEAGLKTKRQVIYDDFAAVAEDLIATEVTSPRRLGIQGGSNGGLLMGVQFTQRPDLWNAVDIQVPLLDMLRFEQIQAGASWVGEYGSVSVPEERAFLASISPYHNLRAGTKYPEPLIWTTTKDDRVGPQHARKFAAKMSAMGLPYLFHEVIEGGHGAGANAAQQAHTTALEFTYFARQLMDPEKQFVP
;
A
#
# COMPACT_ATOMS: atom_id res chain seq x y z
N MET A 1 -54.90 -75.92 16.82
CA MET A 1 -54.79 -76.37 18.20
C MET A 1 -53.35 -76.15 18.69
N ARG A 2 -53.23 -75.41 19.78
CA ARG A 2 -52.08 -75.23 20.67
C ARG A 2 -50.78 -74.60 20.16
N HIS A 3 -50.64 -73.38 20.64
CA HIS A 3 -49.53 -72.53 20.93
C HIS A 3 -48.22 -73.21 21.43
N LEU A 4 -47.11 -72.63 21.02
CA LEU A 4 -45.92 -72.50 21.84
C LEU A 4 -45.17 -71.18 21.57
N ILE A 5 -45.18 -70.38 22.60
CA ILE A 5 -44.50 -69.08 22.68
C ILE A 5 -42.99 -69.35 22.92
N ARG A 6 -42.12 -68.73 22.12
CA ARG A 6 -40.71 -68.60 22.43
C ARG A 6 -40.33 -67.10 22.56
N SER A 7 -39.97 -66.75 23.77
CA SER A 7 -39.43 -65.43 24.14
C SER A 7 -37.99 -65.23 23.61
N SER A 8 -37.77 -64.27 22.78
CA SER A 8 -36.41 -63.78 22.40
C SER A 8 -36.09 -62.57 23.20
N ARG A 9 -35.01 -62.60 23.95
CA ARG A 9 -34.41 -61.48 24.66
C ARG A 9 -33.60 -60.62 23.62
N TYR A 10 -33.97 -59.41 23.43
CA TYR A 10 -33.14 -58.45 22.71
C TYR A 10 -32.13 -57.82 23.66
N ALA A 11 -30.84 -58.04 23.38
CA ALA A 11 -29.75 -57.30 24.00
C ALA A 11 -29.61 -55.96 23.27
N LEU A 12 -29.84 -54.81 23.95
CA LEU A 12 -29.52 -53.49 23.46
C LEU A 12 -28.01 -53.29 23.49
N LEU A 13 -27.39 -53.22 22.31
CA LEU A 13 -26.02 -52.72 22.16
C LEU A 13 -26.10 -51.19 22.12
N ALA A 14 -25.66 -50.53 23.18
CA ALA A 14 -25.45 -49.08 23.17
C ALA A 14 -24.18 -48.80 22.35
N VAL A 15 -24.32 -48.28 21.12
CA VAL A 15 -23.23 -47.70 20.35
C VAL A 15 -23.00 -46.30 20.89
N VAL A 16 -21.93 -46.12 21.64
CA VAL A 16 -21.40 -44.81 22.00
C VAL A 16 -20.76 -44.21 20.73
N LEU A 17 -21.49 -43.34 20.06
CA LEU A 17 -20.89 -42.48 19.04
C LEU A 17 -19.95 -41.49 19.75
N ALA A 18 -18.66 -41.76 19.68
CA ALA A 18 -17.65 -40.76 19.94
C ALA A 18 -17.76 -39.71 18.83
N CYS A 19 -18.31 -38.52 19.12
CA CYS A 19 -18.15 -37.35 18.27
C CYS A 19 -16.67 -37.02 18.22
N GLY A 20 -15.99 -37.49 17.17
CA GLY A 20 -14.69 -36.95 16.80
C GLY A 20 -14.88 -35.46 16.44
N GLN A 21 -14.21 -34.58 17.16
CA GLN A 21 -14.09 -33.19 16.74
C GLN A 21 -13.48 -33.19 15.34
N SER A 22 -14.16 -32.53 14.40
CA SER A 22 -13.63 -32.31 13.06
C SER A 22 -12.46 -31.32 13.19
N ASP A 23 -11.27 -31.70 12.77
CA ASP A 23 -10.08 -30.83 12.71
C ASP A 23 -10.18 -29.76 11.63
N GLY A 24 -11.37 -29.48 11.11
CA GLY A 24 -11.62 -28.43 10.12
C GLY A 24 -11.69 -27.02 10.74
N PRO A 25 -11.55 -25.96 9.91
CA PRO A 25 -11.72 -24.59 10.37
C PRO A 25 -13.11 -24.35 10.99
N ASP A 26 -13.16 -23.62 12.11
CA ASP A 26 -14.43 -23.19 12.72
C ASP A 26 -15.08 -22.11 11.86
N ILE A 27 -16.18 -22.44 11.19
CA ILE A 27 -16.92 -21.52 10.31
C ILE A 27 -18.04 -20.75 11.03
N SER A 28 -18.18 -20.90 12.38
CA SER A 28 -19.14 -20.14 13.16
C SER A 28 -18.73 -18.67 13.25
N ASP A 29 -19.68 -17.74 13.21
CA ASP A 29 -19.46 -16.31 13.29
C ASP A 29 -20.46 -15.65 14.26
N ASN A 30 -20.14 -15.73 15.54
CA ASN A 30 -20.94 -15.17 16.62
C ASN A 30 -20.70 -13.67 16.84
N PHE A 31 -19.78 -13.06 16.09
CA PHE A 31 -19.31 -11.68 16.28
C PHE A 31 -19.67 -10.75 15.12
N GLN A 32 -20.59 -11.13 14.21
CA GLN A 32 -21.02 -10.27 13.08
C GLN A 32 -21.57 -8.91 13.54
N TRP A 33 -22.10 -8.79 14.75
CA TRP A 33 -22.56 -7.52 15.29
C TRP A 33 -21.44 -6.46 15.38
N LEU A 34 -20.16 -6.88 15.43
CA LEU A 34 -18.98 -5.99 15.40
C LEU A 34 -18.65 -5.49 13.98
N GLU A 35 -19.34 -5.98 12.96
CA GLU A 35 -19.20 -5.46 11.59
C GLU A 35 -19.87 -4.09 11.41
N SER A 36 -20.71 -3.66 12.33
CA SER A 36 -21.25 -2.31 12.34
C SER A 36 -20.13 -1.29 12.67
N MET A 37 -19.74 -0.47 11.69
CA MET A 37 -18.61 0.47 11.88
C MET A 37 -18.87 1.46 13.01
N HIS A 38 -20.07 2.00 13.11
CA HIS A 38 -20.45 3.07 14.04
C HIS A 38 -21.61 2.70 14.97
N GLY A 39 -21.97 1.41 15.05
CA GLY A 39 -23.05 0.94 15.93
C GLY A 39 -22.68 1.11 17.40
N ASP A 40 -23.62 1.60 18.21
CA ASP A 40 -23.38 1.92 19.63
C ASP A 40 -22.74 0.77 20.40
N SER A 41 -23.22 -0.47 20.22
CA SER A 41 -22.67 -1.65 20.89
C SER A 41 -21.23 -1.95 20.46
N ALA A 42 -20.93 -1.83 19.15
CA ALA A 42 -19.59 -2.07 18.64
C ALA A 42 -18.62 -1.00 19.16
N MET A 43 -19.04 0.28 19.15
CA MET A 43 -18.21 1.37 19.65
C MET A 43 -18.01 1.32 21.17
N ALA A 44 -19.00 0.89 21.94
CA ALA A 44 -18.84 0.67 23.39
C ALA A 44 -17.84 -0.46 23.68
N TRP A 45 -17.87 -1.54 22.89
CA TRP A 45 -16.86 -2.61 22.97
C TRP A 45 -15.46 -2.08 22.64
N VAL A 46 -15.31 -1.32 21.55
CA VAL A 46 -14.04 -0.68 21.15
C VAL A 46 -13.47 0.18 22.28
N GLN A 47 -14.29 1.04 22.90
CA GLN A 47 -13.85 1.89 24.01
C GLN A 47 -13.36 1.07 25.20
N THR A 48 -14.05 -0.04 25.51
CA THR A 48 -13.66 -0.96 26.58
C THR A 48 -12.30 -1.61 26.30
N GLU A 49 -12.10 -2.08 25.09
CA GLU A 49 -10.84 -2.73 24.70
C GLU A 49 -9.68 -1.75 24.62
N ASN A 50 -9.91 -0.53 24.09
CA ASN A 50 -8.92 0.54 24.09
C ASN A 50 -8.47 0.88 25.52
N ALA A 51 -9.41 1.04 26.46
CA ALA A 51 -9.09 1.32 27.86
C ALA A 51 -8.30 0.18 28.52
N ARG A 52 -8.62 -1.08 28.20
CA ARG A 52 -7.88 -2.25 28.69
C ARG A 52 -6.45 -2.25 28.16
N THR A 53 -6.24 -2.01 26.87
CA THR A 53 -4.91 -1.96 26.25
C THR A 53 -4.09 -0.79 26.79
N ALA A 54 -4.69 0.39 26.93
CA ALA A 54 -4.05 1.57 27.53
C ALA A 54 -3.56 1.28 28.98
N THR A 55 -4.38 0.60 29.79
CA THR A 55 -3.99 0.20 31.15
C THR A 55 -2.73 -0.69 31.18
N VAL A 56 -2.47 -1.45 30.11
CA VAL A 56 -1.31 -2.35 30.02
C VAL A 56 -0.10 -1.64 29.41
N LEU A 57 -0.28 -0.94 28.29
CA LEU A 57 0.83 -0.37 27.51
C LEU A 57 1.20 1.04 27.93
N GLU A 58 0.24 1.91 28.21
CA GLU A 58 0.52 3.29 28.63
C GLU A 58 1.03 3.36 30.07
N ALA A 59 0.73 2.35 30.90
CA ALA A 59 1.29 2.24 32.24
C ALA A 59 2.74 1.71 32.26
N ASP A 60 3.26 1.21 31.13
CA ASP A 60 4.67 0.82 31.04
C ASP A 60 5.57 2.05 31.18
N PRO A 61 6.61 2.01 32.03
CA PRO A 61 7.48 3.17 32.28
C PRO A 61 8.20 3.69 31.02
N ARG A 62 8.31 2.89 29.97
CA ARG A 62 8.94 3.27 28.68
C ARG A 62 8.00 4.06 27.78
N TYR A 63 6.67 3.86 27.92
CA TYR A 63 5.66 4.43 27.02
C TYR A 63 5.80 5.94 26.83
N ALA A 64 5.88 6.69 27.92
CA ALA A 64 5.93 8.16 27.87
C ALA A 64 7.15 8.67 27.09
N SER A 65 8.29 8.01 27.24
CA SER A 65 9.53 8.37 26.50
C SER A 65 9.48 7.98 25.03
N ILE A 66 8.90 6.82 24.72
CA ILE A 66 8.68 6.34 23.34
C ILE A 66 7.70 7.26 22.62
N TYR A 67 6.54 7.57 23.24
CA TYR A 67 5.56 8.50 22.69
C TYR A 67 6.15 9.88 22.40
N LYS A 68 6.91 10.43 23.37
CA LYS A 68 7.58 11.71 23.17
C LYS A 68 8.56 11.67 21.99
N ALA A 69 9.37 10.62 21.89
CA ALA A 69 10.33 10.48 20.80
C ALA A 69 9.63 10.34 19.42
N ALA A 70 8.57 9.52 19.33
CA ALA A 70 7.78 9.38 18.11
C ALA A 70 7.10 10.71 17.71
N LEU A 71 6.53 11.44 18.68
CA LEU A 71 5.91 12.73 18.42
C LEU A 71 6.91 13.80 17.98
N ASP A 72 8.06 13.88 18.67
CA ASP A 72 9.15 14.80 18.30
C ASP A 72 9.63 14.54 16.86
N MET A 73 9.77 13.26 16.46
CA MET A 73 10.13 12.90 15.09
C MET A 73 9.04 13.25 14.07
N ALA A 74 7.79 12.97 14.39
CA ALA A 74 6.65 13.26 13.51
C ALA A 74 6.40 14.76 13.30
N GLN A 75 6.73 15.58 14.31
CA GLN A 75 6.55 17.04 14.28
C GLN A 75 7.84 17.82 13.99
N ALA A 76 8.96 17.14 13.79
CA ALA A 76 10.25 17.80 13.57
C ALA A 76 10.20 18.78 12.36
N GLU A 77 10.68 20.00 12.57
CA GLU A 77 10.67 21.05 11.54
C GLU A 77 11.70 20.81 10.43
N ASP A 78 12.76 20.08 10.74
CA ASP A 78 13.84 19.71 9.81
C ASP A 78 13.58 18.39 9.06
N ARG A 79 12.32 17.94 9.01
CA ARG A 79 11.93 16.82 8.13
C ARG A 79 12.13 17.20 6.66
N LEU A 80 12.43 16.20 5.85
CA LEU A 80 12.65 16.40 4.42
C LEU A 80 11.34 16.79 3.71
N PRO A 81 11.22 18.01 3.15
CA PRO A 81 10.03 18.43 2.43
C PRO A 81 10.08 17.88 1.00
N TYR A 82 9.40 16.78 0.73
CA TYR A 82 9.22 16.28 -0.64
C TYR A 82 8.40 17.27 -1.46
N VAL A 83 8.83 17.53 -2.67
CA VAL A 83 8.22 18.53 -3.55
C VAL A 83 7.91 17.95 -4.92
N SER A 84 6.95 18.57 -5.63
CA SER A 84 6.61 18.28 -7.02
C SER A 84 6.75 19.53 -7.89
N PHE A 85 7.14 19.36 -9.15
CA PHE A 85 7.12 20.45 -10.12
C PHE A 85 5.69 20.82 -10.48
N LEU A 86 5.35 22.10 -10.43
CA LEU A 86 4.06 22.59 -10.85
C LEU A 86 4.19 24.03 -11.34
N GLY A 87 3.90 24.28 -12.62
CA GLY A 87 3.95 25.63 -13.19
C GLY A 87 5.31 26.31 -13.08
N GLY A 88 6.42 25.58 -13.10
CA GLY A 88 7.79 26.09 -12.97
C GLY A 88 8.24 26.37 -11.53
N GLU A 89 7.44 26.09 -10.53
CA GLU A 89 7.77 26.16 -9.11
C GLU A 89 7.70 24.76 -8.45
N LEU A 90 8.13 24.65 -7.21
CA LEU A 90 8.08 23.43 -6.41
C LEU A 90 7.01 23.53 -5.34
N TYR A 91 6.11 22.58 -5.29
CA TYR A 91 5.00 22.52 -4.34
C TYR A 91 5.20 21.40 -3.33
N ASN A 92 4.77 21.67 -2.09
CA ASN A 92 4.87 20.74 -0.98
C ASN A 92 3.61 20.79 -0.12
N PHE A 93 3.13 19.65 0.34
CA PHE A 93 2.17 19.59 1.43
C PHE A 93 2.92 19.31 2.74
N TRP A 94 2.62 20.10 3.78
CA TRP A 94 3.36 20.08 5.03
C TRP A 94 2.42 20.07 6.23
N GLN A 95 2.71 19.23 7.22
CA GLN A 95 2.04 19.19 8.50
C GLN A 95 3.08 19.37 9.62
N ASP A 96 2.72 20.15 10.65
CA ASP A 96 3.52 20.37 11.86
C ASP A 96 2.60 20.69 13.04
N SER A 97 3.16 21.09 14.19
CA SER A 97 2.39 21.44 15.38
C SER A 97 1.49 22.67 15.21
N ALA A 98 1.84 23.59 14.30
CA ALA A 98 1.06 24.79 13.97
C ALA A 98 0.00 24.53 12.88
N HIS A 99 0.27 23.56 12.00
CA HIS A 99 -0.59 23.19 10.88
C HIS A 99 -0.93 21.70 10.96
N VAL A 100 -1.79 21.36 11.92
CA VAL A 100 -2.14 19.96 12.24
C VAL A 100 -2.85 19.26 11.07
N ARG A 101 -3.71 19.99 10.32
CA ARG A 101 -4.37 19.48 9.11
C ARG A 101 -3.53 19.67 7.87
N GLY A 102 -2.54 20.55 7.94
CA GLY A 102 -1.53 20.79 6.91
C GLY A 102 -1.72 22.04 6.11
N ILE A 103 -0.65 22.38 5.43
CA ILE A 103 -0.53 23.56 4.57
C ILE A 103 0.05 23.16 3.21
N TRP A 104 -0.62 23.51 2.13
CA TRP A 104 -0.08 23.43 0.78
C TRP A 104 0.72 24.69 0.51
N ARG A 105 2.00 24.56 0.17
CA ARG A 105 2.95 25.66 0.03
C ARG A 105 3.84 25.47 -1.19
N ARG A 106 4.43 26.56 -1.67
CA ARG A 106 5.33 26.54 -2.83
C ARG A 106 6.62 27.30 -2.58
N THR A 107 7.63 26.99 -3.38
CA THR A 107 8.93 27.69 -3.42
C THR A 107 9.56 27.56 -4.81
N THR A 108 10.63 28.32 -5.08
CA THR A 108 11.42 28.14 -6.31
C THR A 108 12.48 27.05 -6.12
N LEU A 109 12.96 26.42 -7.20
CA LEU A 109 14.05 25.45 -7.13
C LEU A 109 15.33 26.06 -6.52
N ALA A 110 15.66 27.32 -6.84
CA ALA A 110 16.81 28.02 -6.27
C ALA A 110 16.65 28.16 -4.74
N SER A 111 15.48 28.56 -4.26
CA SER A 111 15.18 28.66 -2.83
C SER A 111 15.18 27.29 -2.17
N TYR A 112 14.57 26.27 -2.80
CA TYR A 112 14.52 24.91 -2.26
C TYR A 112 15.90 24.34 -2.00
N ARG A 113 16.89 24.62 -2.87
CA ARG A 113 18.29 24.17 -2.70
C ARG A 113 19.01 24.86 -1.55
N SER A 114 18.53 25.98 -1.02
CA SER A 114 19.13 26.66 0.13
C SER A 114 18.88 25.90 1.43
N ALA A 115 19.69 26.16 2.47
CA ALA A 115 19.51 25.55 3.78
C ALA A 115 18.13 25.88 4.41
N SER A 116 17.61 27.08 4.13
CA SER A 116 16.32 27.56 4.65
C SER A 116 15.45 28.08 3.50
N PRO A 117 14.66 27.20 2.86
CA PRO A 117 13.78 27.59 1.76
C PRO A 117 12.73 28.61 2.21
N ALA A 118 12.53 29.65 1.39
CA ALA A 118 11.41 30.57 1.57
C ALA A 118 10.13 29.94 0.98
N TRP A 119 9.15 29.67 1.83
CA TRP A 119 7.87 29.08 1.45
C TRP A 119 6.77 30.14 1.34
N THR A 120 5.94 30.01 0.32
CA THR A 120 4.70 30.78 0.18
C THR A 120 3.51 29.86 0.37
N THR A 121 2.64 30.18 1.30
CA THR A 121 1.39 29.44 1.52
C THR A 121 0.48 29.56 0.32
N VAL A 122 0.00 28.45 -0.19
CA VAL A 122 -1.00 28.35 -1.26
C VAL A 122 -2.37 28.12 -0.67
N LEU A 123 -2.50 27.16 0.25
CA LEU A 123 -3.75 26.87 0.95
C LEU A 123 -3.42 26.32 2.35
N ASP A 124 -4.09 26.84 3.37
CA ASP A 124 -4.04 26.38 4.76
C ASP A 124 -5.31 25.59 5.08
N ILE A 125 -5.15 24.25 5.29
CA ILE A 125 -6.26 23.34 5.52
C ILE A 125 -6.86 23.52 6.91
N ASP A 126 -6.08 23.90 7.92
CA ASP A 126 -6.59 24.21 9.26
C ASP A 126 -7.52 25.44 9.24
N SER A 127 -7.13 26.47 8.49
CA SER A 127 -7.94 27.68 8.32
C SER A 127 -9.21 27.39 7.53
N LEU A 128 -9.12 26.60 6.45
CA LEU A 128 -10.27 26.17 5.66
C LEU A 128 -11.26 25.35 6.50
N ALA A 129 -10.75 24.38 7.24
CA ALA A 129 -11.55 23.51 8.10
C ALA A 129 -12.31 24.30 9.18
N ARG A 130 -11.65 25.29 9.81
CA ARG A 130 -12.29 26.19 10.79
C ARG A 130 -13.36 27.06 10.13
N ALA A 131 -13.07 27.65 8.97
CA ALA A 131 -14.01 28.51 8.28
C ALA A 131 -15.29 27.78 7.83
N GLU A 132 -15.16 26.53 7.46
CA GLU A 132 -16.26 25.72 6.93
C GLU A 132 -16.87 24.77 8.00
N ASN A 133 -16.35 24.76 9.21
CA ASN A 133 -16.71 23.81 10.29
C ASN A 133 -16.69 22.36 9.78
N ALA A 134 -15.62 21.96 9.08
CA ALA A 134 -15.48 20.67 8.42
C ALA A 134 -14.21 19.94 8.88
N ASN A 135 -14.23 18.60 8.81
CA ASN A 135 -13.11 17.74 9.22
C ASN A 135 -12.18 17.42 8.01
N TRP A 136 -11.72 18.47 7.29
CA TRP A 136 -10.95 18.30 6.08
C TRP A 136 -9.59 17.63 6.32
N VAL A 137 -9.31 16.62 5.50
CA VAL A 137 -8.01 15.98 5.31
C VAL A 137 -7.64 16.08 3.83
N TRP A 138 -6.40 16.52 3.56
CA TRP A 138 -5.87 16.65 2.20
C TRP A 138 -5.64 15.28 1.56
N GLN A 139 -6.18 15.07 0.34
CA GLN A 139 -5.96 13.86 -0.46
C GLN A 139 -5.23 14.13 -1.78
N GLY A 140 -4.81 15.37 -2.03
CA GLY A 140 -4.04 15.73 -3.20
C GLY A 140 -4.71 16.73 -4.12
N SER A 141 -4.05 16.96 -5.25
CA SER A 141 -4.50 17.87 -6.31
C SER A 141 -4.18 17.29 -7.69
N ASP A 142 -5.05 17.53 -8.66
CA ASP A 142 -4.81 17.26 -10.08
C ASP A 142 -4.87 18.60 -10.84
N CYS A 143 -3.74 19.00 -11.46
CA CYS A 143 -3.60 20.33 -12.08
C CYS A 143 -3.59 20.21 -13.60
N ALA A 144 -4.37 21.07 -14.25
CA ALA A 144 -4.56 21.05 -15.69
C ALA A 144 -3.28 21.42 -16.45
N ARG A 145 -2.69 20.45 -17.15
CA ARG A 145 -1.51 20.65 -18.01
C ARG A 145 -1.90 21.29 -19.36
N PRO A 146 -1.01 22.10 -19.99
CA PRO A 146 0.39 22.34 -19.60
C PRO A 146 0.57 23.53 -18.63
N GLY A 147 -0.41 24.38 -18.42
CA GLY A 147 -0.24 25.62 -17.64
C GLY A 147 -0.25 25.42 -16.13
N GLU A 148 -0.80 24.33 -15.63
CA GLU A 148 -0.83 23.87 -14.23
C GLU A 148 -1.28 24.94 -13.20
N ARG A 149 -2.06 25.94 -13.68
CA ARG A 149 -2.62 26.99 -12.84
C ARG A 149 -3.91 26.60 -12.15
N ARG A 150 -4.75 25.81 -12.83
CA ARG A 150 -6.05 25.34 -12.33
C ARG A 150 -5.91 23.92 -11.82
N CYS A 151 -6.27 23.69 -10.57
CA CYS A 151 -6.17 22.39 -9.92
C CYS A 151 -7.51 21.96 -9.34
N LEU A 152 -7.84 20.69 -9.44
CA LEU A 152 -8.91 20.03 -8.71
C LEU A 152 -8.32 19.56 -7.38
N LEU A 153 -8.78 20.12 -6.27
CA LEU A 153 -8.35 19.73 -4.94
C LEU A 153 -9.27 18.67 -4.38
N MET A 154 -8.72 17.59 -3.86
CA MET A 154 -9.44 16.49 -3.22
C MET A 154 -9.31 16.61 -1.70
N LEU A 155 -10.45 16.76 -1.02
CA LEU A 155 -10.55 16.93 0.43
C LEU A 155 -11.50 15.86 0.99
N SER A 156 -11.02 15.03 1.92
CA SER A 156 -11.84 13.99 2.56
C SER A 156 -12.28 14.38 3.97
N ASP A 157 -13.29 13.70 4.48
CA ASP A 157 -13.76 13.84 5.85
C ASP A 157 -13.03 12.84 6.76
N GLY A 158 -12.03 13.33 7.49
CA GLY A 158 -11.29 12.51 8.47
C GLY A 158 -10.42 11.39 7.88
N GLY A 159 -10.09 11.45 6.57
CA GLY A 159 -9.16 10.53 5.92
C GLY A 159 -9.79 9.37 5.14
N GLU A 160 -11.12 9.34 4.99
CA GLU A 160 -11.82 8.36 4.13
C GLU A 160 -11.32 8.41 2.66
N ASP A 161 -11.47 7.31 1.91
CA ASP A 161 -11.18 7.29 0.46
C ASP A 161 -12.17 8.17 -0.35
N ALA A 162 -13.37 8.37 0.17
CA ALA A 162 -14.34 9.31 -0.40
C ALA A 162 -13.91 10.77 -0.19
N ASN A 163 -14.06 11.60 -1.21
CA ASN A 163 -13.63 12.99 -1.16
C ASN A 163 -14.63 13.95 -1.80
N THR A 164 -14.53 15.22 -1.43
CA THR A 164 -15.13 16.37 -2.10
C THR A 164 -14.07 17.00 -3.00
N VAL A 165 -14.46 17.40 -4.22
CA VAL A 165 -13.54 18.03 -5.18
C VAL A 165 -13.92 19.47 -5.43
N ARG A 166 -12.94 20.37 -5.44
CA ARG A 166 -13.15 21.79 -5.70
C ARG A 166 -12.04 22.35 -6.56
N GLU A 167 -12.39 23.13 -7.58
CA GLU A 167 -11.41 23.80 -8.43
C GLU A 167 -10.77 25.00 -7.72
N PHE A 168 -9.45 25.08 -7.82
CA PHE A 168 -8.63 26.08 -7.16
C PHE A 168 -7.62 26.71 -8.14
N ASP A 169 -7.41 28.00 -8.04
CA ASP A 169 -6.40 28.74 -8.82
C ASP A 169 -5.17 28.98 -7.93
N VAL A 170 -4.06 28.29 -8.23
CA VAL A 170 -2.84 28.35 -7.42
C VAL A 170 -2.11 29.70 -7.50
N VAL A 171 -2.40 30.54 -8.51
CA VAL A 171 -1.79 31.86 -8.66
C VAL A 171 -2.53 32.90 -7.81
N SER A 172 -3.87 32.97 -7.92
CA SER A 172 -4.68 33.84 -7.06
C SER A 172 -4.85 33.27 -5.64
N ARG A 173 -4.62 31.98 -5.47
CA ARG A 173 -4.78 31.23 -4.19
C ARG A 173 -6.21 31.27 -3.67
N THR A 174 -7.17 31.08 -4.57
CA THR A 174 -8.60 31.12 -4.27
C THR A 174 -9.32 29.98 -4.96
N PHE A 175 -10.41 29.50 -4.34
CA PHE A 175 -11.36 28.66 -5.05
C PHE A 175 -12.00 29.42 -6.20
N VAL A 176 -12.20 28.74 -7.32
CA VAL A 176 -12.75 29.36 -8.54
C VAL A 176 -14.26 29.47 -8.39
N THR A 177 -14.81 30.69 -8.51
CA THR A 177 -16.25 30.97 -8.29
C THR A 177 -17.15 30.12 -9.21
N ASP A 178 -16.80 30.05 -10.51
CA ASP A 178 -17.51 29.23 -11.50
C ASP A 178 -16.74 27.94 -11.83
N GLY A 179 -15.97 27.44 -10.85
CA GLY A 179 -15.14 26.26 -10.97
C GLY A 179 -15.91 24.95 -10.82
N PHE A 180 -15.25 23.86 -11.15
CA PHE A 180 -15.78 22.53 -10.89
C PHE A 180 -15.90 22.28 -9.39
N VAL A 181 -17.07 21.83 -8.95
CA VAL A 181 -17.35 21.40 -7.58
C VAL A 181 -18.10 20.08 -7.62
N LEU A 182 -17.55 19.07 -6.96
CA LEU A 182 -18.18 17.75 -6.87
C LEU A 182 -18.40 17.39 -5.39
N PRO A 183 -19.61 16.96 -5.01
CA PRO A 183 -19.91 16.56 -3.64
C PRO A 183 -19.17 15.28 -3.26
N LYS A 184 -19.11 14.98 -1.95
CA LYS A 184 -18.46 13.80 -1.38
C LYS A 184 -18.87 12.53 -2.13
N GLY A 185 -17.88 11.68 -2.46
CA GLY A 185 -18.05 10.39 -3.08
C GLY A 185 -16.70 9.73 -3.38
N LYS A 186 -16.70 8.42 -3.58
CA LYS A 186 -15.56 7.73 -4.19
C LYS A 186 -15.55 8.11 -5.67
N GLN A 187 -14.60 8.91 -6.09
CA GLN A 187 -14.58 9.49 -7.44
C GLN A 187 -13.18 9.60 -8.03
N ARG A 188 -13.11 9.57 -9.38
CA ARG A 188 -11.90 9.72 -10.18
C ARG A 188 -12.13 10.78 -11.24
N LEU A 189 -11.09 11.52 -11.58
CA LEU A 189 -11.20 12.71 -12.40
C LEU A 189 -10.06 12.76 -13.43
N ALA A 190 -10.31 13.42 -14.57
CA ALA A 190 -9.27 13.81 -15.52
C ALA A 190 -9.64 15.09 -16.24
N TRP A 191 -8.68 16.00 -16.40
CA TRP A 191 -8.82 17.18 -17.24
C TRP A 191 -8.78 16.82 -18.72
N VAL A 192 -9.85 17.05 -19.45
CA VAL A 192 -9.84 17.02 -20.92
C VAL A 192 -9.35 18.37 -21.48
N SER A 193 -9.83 19.47 -20.90
CA SER A 193 -9.42 20.84 -21.17
C SER A 193 -9.70 21.69 -19.94
N LEU A 194 -9.38 23.00 -19.97
CA LEU A 194 -9.75 23.91 -18.88
C LEU A 194 -11.27 24.03 -18.67
N ASP A 195 -12.07 23.71 -19.69
CA ASP A 195 -13.52 23.83 -19.67
C ASP A 195 -14.26 22.49 -19.64
N THR A 196 -13.51 21.37 -19.52
CA THR A 196 -14.12 20.03 -19.54
C THR A 196 -13.31 19.06 -18.72
N ILE A 197 -14.01 18.33 -17.85
CA ILE A 197 -13.43 17.20 -17.09
C ILE A 197 -14.21 15.91 -17.38
N LEU A 198 -13.54 14.78 -17.22
CA LEU A 198 -14.18 13.49 -17.07
C LEU A 198 -14.31 13.16 -15.59
N VAL A 199 -15.45 12.59 -15.22
CA VAL A 199 -15.76 12.25 -13.83
C VAL A 199 -16.30 10.82 -13.79
N SER A 200 -15.67 9.97 -13.01
CA SER A 200 -16.20 8.68 -12.62
C SER A 200 -16.65 8.78 -11.16
N ARG A 201 -17.93 8.53 -10.89
CA ARG A 201 -18.54 8.56 -9.56
C ARG A 201 -19.83 7.76 -9.52
N GLU A 202 -20.39 7.55 -8.34
CA GLU A 202 -21.79 7.12 -8.21
C GLU A 202 -22.69 8.26 -8.71
N TRP A 203 -23.44 8.01 -9.79
CA TRP A 203 -24.34 9.00 -10.42
C TRP A 203 -25.76 8.88 -9.91
N GLU A 204 -26.26 7.66 -9.83
CA GLU A 204 -27.53 7.31 -9.19
C GLU A 204 -27.23 6.36 -8.02
N ALA A 205 -28.08 6.37 -7.01
CA ALA A 205 -27.90 5.53 -5.83
C ALA A 205 -27.79 4.04 -6.22
N GLY A 206 -26.68 3.40 -5.86
CA GLY A 206 -26.39 2.00 -6.18
C GLY A 206 -25.69 1.78 -7.52
N GLU A 207 -25.37 2.82 -8.33
CA GLU A 207 -24.56 2.70 -9.54
C GLU A 207 -23.06 2.61 -9.20
N VAL A 208 -22.71 1.58 -8.40
CA VAL A 208 -21.35 1.24 -8.00
C VAL A 208 -21.11 -0.25 -8.21
N THR A 209 -19.83 -0.63 -8.26
CA THR A 209 -19.42 -2.05 -8.27
C THR A 209 -19.76 -2.73 -6.95
N THR A 210 -19.63 -4.04 -6.90
CA THR A 210 -19.81 -4.84 -5.67
C THR A 210 -18.93 -4.35 -4.51
N SER A 211 -17.76 -3.77 -4.82
CA SER A 211 -16.83 -3.19 -3.85
C SER A 211 -17.07 -1.69 -3.57
N GLY A 212 -18.17 -1.11 -4.07
CA GLY A 212 -18.56 0.28 -3.80
C GLY A 212 -17.76 1.32 -4.59
N TYR A 213 -17.17 0.96 -5.73
CA TYR A 213 -16.44 1.90 -6.60
C TYR A 213 -17.24 2.24 -7.87
N PRO A 214 -17.02 3.44 -8.45
CA PRO A 214 -17.76 3.88 -9.64
C PRO A 214 -17.34 3.10 -10.89
N PHE A 215 -18.30 2.88 -11.81
CA PHE A 215 -18.03 2.23 -13.10
C PHE A 215 -18.56 3.02 -14.31
N ILE A 216 -19.05 4.24 -14.09
CA ILE A 216 -19.63 5.10 -15.14
C ILE A 216 -18.82 6.40 -15.21
N VAL A 217 -18.33 6.72 -16.41
CA VAL A 217 -17.61 7.98 -16.68
C VAL A 217 -18.51 8.93 -17.46
N LYS A 218 -18.73 10.12 -16.92
CA LYS A 218 -19.44 11.19 -17.61
C LYS A 218 -18.50 12.37 -17.88
N ARG A 219 -18.80 13.11 -18.94
CA ARG A 219 -18.14 14.36 -19.31
C ARG A 219 -18.93 15.52 -18.72
N LEU A 220 -18.26 16.37 -17.97
CA LEU A 220 -18.83 17.58 -17.37
C LEU A 220 -18.16 18.82 -17.96
N ALA A 221 -18.95 19.70 -18.54
CA ALA A 221 -18.49 21.00 -19.05
C ALA A 221 -18.54 22.05 -17.93
N ARG A 222 -17.68 23.07 -18.04
CA ARG A 222 -17.70 24.22 -17.13
C ARG A 222 -19.06 24.91 -17.14
N GLY A 223 -19.59 25.25 -15.96
CA GLY A 223 -20.90 25.88 -15.80
C GLY A 223 -22.08 24.93 -16.00
N GLN A 224 -21.85 23.68 -16.37
CA GLN A 224 -22.91 22.68 -16.49
C GLN A 224 -23.24 22.12 -15.09
N ALA A 225 -24.54 21.89 -14.83
CA ALA A 225 -24.95 21.21 -13.60
C ALA A 225 -24.44 19.76 -13.62
N LEU A 226 -24.07 19.22 -12.45
CA LEU A 226 -23.55 17.87 -12.35
C LEU A 226 -24.54 16.82 -12.85
N ALA A 227 -25.84 17.03 -12.62
CA ALA A 227 -26.92 16.16 -13.11
C ALA A 227 -26.99 16.07 -14.64
N ASP A 228 -26.54 17.10 -15.35
CA ASP A 228 -26.60 17.18 -16.81
C ASP A 228 -25.32 16.61 -17.47
N ALA A 229 -24.37 16.07 -16.68
CA ALA A 229 -23.16 15.48 -17.22
C ALA A 229 -23.46 14.33 -18.20
N VAL A 230 -22.74 14.31 -19.33
CA VAL A 230 -23.00 13.40 -20.45
C VAL A 230 -22.20 12.10 -20.28
N GLU A 231 -22.89 10.97 -20.22
CA GLU A 231 -22.24 9.65 -20.17
C GLU A 231 -21.44 9.40 -21.47
N ILE A 232 -20.17 9.01 -21.31
CA ILE A 232 -19.28 8.67 -22.42
C ILE A 232 -18.78 7.22 -22.33
N TYR A 233 -18.85 6.62 -21.14
CA TYR A 233 -18.41 5.26 -20.93
C TYR A 233 -19.12 4.62 -19.75
N ARG A 234 -19.42 3.33 -19.88
CA ARG A 234 -20.00 2.50 -18.81
C ARG A 234 -19.32 1.16 -18.76
N GLY A 235 -18.77 0.81 -17.60
CA GLY A 235 -18.32 -0.53 -17.25
C GLY A 235 -19.48 -1.41 -16.76
N SER A 236 -19.21 -2.28 -15.81
CA SER A 236 -20.20 -3.19 -15.21
C SER A 236 -20.17 -3.12 -13.68
N ALA A 237 -21.32 -3.32 -13.04
CA ALA A 237 -21.42 -3.49 -11.59
C ALA A 237 -20.61 -4.70 -11.07
N THR A 238 -20.28 -5.64 -11.95
CA THR A 238 -19.45 -6.82 -11.63
C THR A 238 -17.95 -6.62 -11.92
N ASP A 239 -17.54 -5.42 -12.37
CA ASP A 239 -16.13 -5.12 -12.58
C ASP A 239 -15.39 -5.15 -11.24
N GLY A 240 -14.16 -5.66 -11.27
CA GLY A 240 -13.29 -5.75 -10.10
C GLY A 240 -12.47 -4.49 -9.86
N GLY A 241 -11.45 -4.58 -9.02
CA GLY A 241 -10.53 -3.48 -8.73
C GLY A 241 -11.18 -2.27 -8.07
N TYR A 242 -10.64 -1.09 -8.33
CA TYR A 242 -11.03 0.17 -7.68
C TYR A 242 -11.90 1.10 -8.55
N GLY A 243 -12.69 0.50 -9.43
CA GLY A 243 -13.60 1.22 -10.31
C GLY A 243 -12.95 1.76 -11.58
N VAL A 244 -13.81 2.20 -12.51
CA VAL A 244 -13.39 2.78 -13.79
C VAL A 244 -12.78 4.16 -13.55
N SER A 245 -11.60 4.43 -14.12
CA SER A 245 -10.93 5.71 -13.92
C SER A 245 -10.49 6.35 -15.25
N PRO A 246 -10.84 7.63 -15.47
CA PRO A 246 -10.27 8.44 -16.53
C PRO A 246 -8.88 8.95 -16.14
N ALA A 247 -7.99 9.10 -17.14
CA ALA A 247 -6.69 9.74 -16.99
C ALA A 247 -6.34 10.50 -18.26
N THR A 248 -5.64 11.64 -18.12
CA THR A 248 -5.13 12.41 -19.27
C THR A 248 -3.63 12.60 -19.16
N LEU A 249 -2.92 12.19 -20.20
CA LEU A 249 -1.49 12.43 -20.37
C LEU A 249 -1.26 13.61 -21.32
N VAL A 250 -0.29 14.44 -20.98
CA VAL A 250 0.13 15.58 -21.81
C VAL A 250 1.65 15.64 -21.79
N ASP A 251 2.27 15.56 -22.97
CA ASP A 251 3.72 15.69 -23.11
C ASP A 251 4.18 17.15 -23.35
N ALA A 252 5.49 17.34 -23.37
CA ALA A 252 6.11 18.66 -23.58
C ALA A 252 5.77 19.32 -24.93
N LYS A 253 5.41 18.55 -25.94
CA LYS A 253 5.01 19.03 -27.27
C LYS A 253 3.52 19.39 -27.35
N GLY A 254 2.78 19.20 -26.26
CA GLY A 254 1.34 19.46 -26.20
C GLY A 254 0.49 18.33 -26.79
N ASN A 255 1.10 17.17 -27.14
CA ASN A 255 0.31 15.98 -27.45
C ASN A 255 -0.52 15.62 -26.21
N ARG A 256 -1.80 15.32 -26.43
CA ARG A 256 -2.76 15.01 -25.37
C ARG A 256 -3.46 13.69 -25.68
N ALA A 257 -3.54 12.82 -24.70
CA ALA A 257 -4.29 11.58 -24.78
C ALA A 257 -5.10 11.38 -23.51
N THR A 258 -6.39 11.13 -23.65
CA THR A 258 -7.28 10.82 -22.53
C THR A 258 -7.67 9.35 -22.62
N PHE A 259 -7.48 8.63 -21.54
CA PHE A 259 -7.73 7.21 -21.43
C PHE A 259 -8.83 6.94 -20.40
N ILE A 260 -9.49 5.81 -20.54
CA ILE A 260 -10.34 5.21 -19.52
C ILE A 260 -9.75 3.83 -19.21
N ASP A 261 -9.43 3.62 -17.95
CA ASP A 261 -9.04 2.32 -17.40
C ASP A 261 -10.26 1.64 -16.79
N ARG A 262 -10.66 0.50 -17.37
CA ARG A 262 -11.72 -0.35 -16.84
C ARG A 262 -11.12 -1.59 -16.19
N PRO A 263 -11.05 -1.66 -14.85
CA PRO A 263 -10.57 -2.85 -14.18
C PRO A 263 -11.60 -3.99 -14.29
N LEU A 264 -11.17 -5.14 -14.73
CA LEU A 264 -11.95 -6.37 -14.80
C LEU A 264 -11.74 -7.22 -13.54
N SER A 265 -10.55 -7.13 -12.97
CA SER A 265 -10.15 -7.76 -11.72
C SER A 265 -9.12 -6.88 -11.01
N THR A 266 -8.52 -7.35 -9.93
CA THR A 266 -7.47 -6.64 -9.19
C THR A 266 -6.28 -6.25 -10.09
N PHE A 267 -5.90 -7.10 -11.05
CA PHE A 267 -4.69 -6.94 -11.88
C PHE A 267 -4.95 -6.88 -13.38
N GLU A 268 -6.18 -7.01 -13.79
CA GLU A 268 -6.55 -6.99 -15.21
C GLU A 268 -7.48 -5.84 -15.50
N SER A 269 -7.16 -5.05 -16.51
CA SER A 269 -8.01 -3.96 -16.97
C SER A 269 -7.97 -3.81 -18.48
N GLU A 270 -9.06 -3.29 -19.03
CA GLU A 270 -9.14 -2.84 -20.42
C GLU A 270 -8.82 -1.36 -20.48
N LYS A 271 -7.95 -0.98 -21.41
CA LYS A 271 -7.58 0.41 -21.65
C LYS A 271 -8.32 0.91 -22.88
N HIS A 272 -8.98 2.04 -22.72
CA HIS A 272 -9.76 2.68 -23.78
C HIS A 272 -9.21 4.07 -24.04
N LEU A 273 -9.10 4.45 -25.32
CA LEU A 273 -8.70 5.78 -25.75
C LEU A 273 -9.96 6.62 -26.05
N VAL A 274 -10.10 7.75 -25.40
CA VAL A 274 -11.16 8.72 -25.65
C VAL A 274 -10.81 9.51 -26.92
N ARG A 275 -11.62 9.38 -27.96
CA ARG A 275 -11.51 10.10 -29.22
C ARG A 275 -12.60 11.16 -29.34
N ALA A 276 -12.55 11.98 -30.38
CA ALA A 276 -13.51 13.07 -30.58
C ALA A 276 -14.97 12.57 -30.64
N THR A 277 -15.21 11.41 -31.21
CA THR A 277 -16.57 10.89 -31.51
C THR A 277 -16.93 9.64 -30.72
N ASP A 278 -15.96 8.92 -30.14
CA ASP A 278 -16.19 7.64 -29.46
C ASP A 278 -15.09 7.35 -28.42
N VAL A 279 -15.26 6.22 -27.73
CA VAL A 279 -14.29 5.63 -26.82
C VAL A 279 -13.91 4.25 -27.37
N ALA A 280 -12.64 4.07 -27.74
CA ALA A 280 -12.19 2.87 -28.43
C ALA A 280 -11.21 2.07 -27.57
N GLN A 281 -11.41 0.74 -27.50
CA GLN A 281 -10.52 -0.15 -26.76
C GLN A 281 -9.17 -0.27 -27.47
N LEU A 282 -8.08 -0.22 -26.69
CA LEU A 282 -6.71 -0.43 -27.16
C LEU A 282 -6.34 -1.92 -27.13
N SER A 283 -5.60 -2.38 -28.15
CA SER A 283 -5.06 -3.76 -28.18
C SER A 283 -3.75 -3.88 -27.40
N ILE A 284 -3.82 -3.65 -26.08
CA ILE A 284 -2.71 -3.89 -25.15
C ILE A 284 -3.07 -5.02 -24.18
N PRO A 285 -2.10 -5.74 -23.60
CA PRO A 285 -2.39 -6.77 -22.62
C PRO A 285 -3.23 -6.23 -21.44
N ARG A 286 -4.15 -7.06 -20.93
CA ARG A 286 -4.97 -6.67 -19.76
C ARG A 286 -4.15 -6.42 -18.52
N LYS A 287 -3.04 -7.17 -18.35
CA LYS A 287 -2.05 -6.94 -17.28
C LYS A 287 -0.98 -5.96 -17.77
N ALA A 288 -1.37 -4.74 -18.04
CA ALA A 288 -0.47 -3.65 -18.45
C ALA A 288 -0.99 -2.32 -17.95
N GLY A 289 -0.10 -1.41 -17.57
CA GLY A 289 -0.40 -0.05 -17.13
C GLY A 289 0.07 0.98 -18.16
N ILE A 290 -0.81 1.92 -18.57
CA ILE A 290 -0.37 3.14 -19.26
C ILE A 290 0.17 4.06 -18.17
N VAL A 291 1.45 4.48 -18.29
CA VAL A 291 2.15 5.16 -17.19
C VAL A 291 2.52 6.61 -17.49
N ASP A 292 2.91 6.94 -18.73
CA ASP A 292 3.30 8.29 -19.11
C ASP A 292 3.31 8.46 -20.64
N MET A 293 3.76 9.62 -21.13
CA MET A 293 3.89 9.93 -22.56
C MET A 293 5.07 10.84 -22.83
N VAL A 294 5.84 10.56 -23.89
CA VAL A 294 6.95 11.37 -24.38
C VAL A 294 6.94 11.44 -25.91
N ASP A 295 7.05 12.63 -26.48
CA ASP A 295 7.13 12.83 -27.92
C ASP A 295 6.02 12.12 -28.72
N GLY A 296 4.78 12.14 -28.22
CA GLY A 296 3.64 11.44 -28.82
C GLY A 296 3.70 9.92 -28.72
N ARG A 297 4.59 9.36 -27.89
CA ARG A 297 4.67 7.94 -27.57
C ARG A 297 4.10 7.68 -26.18
N VAL A 298 3.11 6.82 -26.10
CA VAL A 298 2.48 6.38 -24.87
C VAL A 298 3.29 5.24 -24.27
N LEU A 299 3.68 5.39 -23.00
CA LEU A 299 4.46 4.39 -22.27
C LEU A 299 3.54 3.39 -21.59
N VAL A 300 3.94 2.11 -21.69
CA VAL A 300 3.23 0.98 -21.11
C VAL A 300 4.21 0.13 -20.31
N GLN A 301 3.89 -0.12 -19.06
CA GLN A 301 4.57 -1.10 -18.20
C GLN A 301 3.77 -2.41 -18.25
N LEU A 302 4.47 -3.51 -18.52
CA LEU A 302 3.85 -4.81 -18.77
C LEU A 302 3.97 -5.74 -17.56
N SER A 303 2.84 -6.28 -17.08
CA SER A 303 2.84 -7.43 -16.16
C SER A 303 2.44 -8.74 -16.86
N ALA A 304 2.27 -8.72 -18.20
CA ALA A 304 2.11 -9.90 -19.07
C ALA A 304 2.83 -9.70 -20.39
N GLU A 305 3.07 -10.79 -21.11
CA GLU A 305 3.67 -10.74 -22.45
C GLU A 305 2.78 -9.98 -23.45
N TRP A 306 3.38 -9.12 -24.27
CA TRP A 306 2.70 -8.42 -25.37
C TRP A 306 3.12 -8.95 -26.73
N THR A 307 2.21 -9.58 -27.45
CA THR A 307 2.45 -10.24 -28.74
C THR A 307 2.12 -9.38 -29.97
N GLY A 308 1.77 -8.10 -29.82
CA GLY A 308 1.34 -7.20 -30.90
C GLY A 308 2.45 -6.67 -31.82
N GLY A 309 3.73 -6.95 -31.55
CA GLY A 309 4.89 -6.45 -32.30
C GLY A 309 5.57 -7.48 -33.20
N ALA A 310 6.75 -7.14 -33.71
CA ALA A 310 7.59 -8.03 -34.54
C ALA A 310 8.11 -9.27 -33.78
N ALA A 311 8.24 -9.15 -32.45
CA ALA A 311 8.56 -10.22 -31.54
C ALA A 311 7.77 -10.02 -30.23
N PRO A 312 7.50 -11.09 -29.45
CA PRO A 312 6.89 -10.95 -28.13
C PRO A 312 7.75 -10.12 -27.19
N ILE A 313 7.09 -9.23 -26.44
CA ILE A 313 7.73 -8.42 -25.39
C ILE A 313 7.43 -9.07 -24.05
N PRO A 314 8.43 -9.42 -23.23
CA PRO A 314 8.20 -10.17 -22.00
C PRO A 314 7.47 -9.36 -20.93
N ALA A 315 6.83 -10.06 -20.00
CA ALA A 315 6.32 -9.47 -18.75
C ALA A 315 7.47 -8.77 -17.98
N GLY A 316 7.14 -7.67 -17.28
CA GLY A 316 8.09 -6.81 -16.57
C GLY A 316 8.73 -5.73 -17.45
N ALA A 317 8.58 -5.81 -18.78
CA ALA A 317 9.17 -4.83 -19.70
C ALA A 317 8.42 -3.50 -19.74
N VAL A 318 9.12 -2.45 -20.20
CA VAL A 318 8.56 -1.15 -20.58
C VAL A 318 8.58 -1.05 -22.10
N ALA A 319 7.43 -0.73 -22.66
CA ALA A 319 7.24 -0.53 -24.10
C ALA A 319 6.57 0.83 -24.37
N VAL A 320 6.63 1.27 -25.62
CA VAL A 320 5.91 2.45 -26.11
C VAL A 320 5.15 2.14 -27.39
N PHE A 321 4.05 2.85 -27.61
CA PHE A 321 3.35 2.87 -28.91
C PHE A 321 3.08 4.31 -29.37
N ASP A 322 2.89 4.51 -30.66
CA ASP A 322 2.63 5.82 -31.26
C ASP A 322 1.17 6.24 -31.04
N LEU A 323 0.95 7.42 -30.43
CA LEU A 323 -0.39 7.96 -30.17
C LEU A 323 -1.18 8.26 -31.44
N ALA A 324 -0.53 8.80 -32.48
CA ALA A 324 -1.22 9.16 -33.72
C ALA A 324 -1.70 7.88 -34.47
N ALA A 325 -0.94 6.79 -34.38
CA ALA A 325 -1.37 5.48 -34.87
C ALA A 325 -2.55 4.94 -34.05
N ALA A 326 -2.48 5.00 -32.72
CA ALA A 326 -3.55 4.56 -31.84
C ALA A 326 -4.87 5.34 -32.03
N LEU A 327 -4.80 6.63 -32.30
CA LEU A 327 -5.98 7.45 -32.63
C LEU A 327 -6.66 7.03 -33.94
N ARG A 328 -5.88 6.52 -34.92
CA ARG A 328 -6.42 6.01 -36.20
C ARG A 328 -6.92 4.57 -36.06
N GLU A 329 -6.10 3.69 -35.49
CA GLU A 329 -6.36 2.25 -35.42
C GLU A 329 -6.03 1.70 -34.02
N PRO A 330 -6.89 1.93 -33.03
CA PRO A 330 -6.64 1.53 -31.63
C PRO A 330 -6.54 0.00 -31.43
N GLY A 331 -7.13 -0.77 -32.35
CA GLY A 331 -7.09 -2.24 -32.36
C GLY A 331 -5.79 -2.85 -32.93
N THR A 332 -4.88 -2.02 -33.51
CA THR A 332 -3.66 -2.51 -34.19
C THR A 332 -2.47 -1.67 -33.75
N LEU A 333 -1.93 -1.97 -32.56
CA LEU A 333 -0.79 -1.25 -32.02
C LEU A 333 0.52 -1.98 -32.30
N VAL A 334 1.56 -1.24 -32.67
CA VAL A 334 2.92 -1.75 -32.86
C VAL A 334 3.81 -1.23 -31.74
N PRO A 335 4.12 -2.05 -30.71
CA PRO A 335 4.95 -1.62 -29.61
C PRO A 335 6.44 -1.64 -29.94
N GLU A 336 7.21 -0.69 -29.36
CA GLU A 336 8.67 -0.68 -29.33
C GLU A 336 9.12 -0.94 -27.88
N VAL A 337 10.16 -1.80 -27.69
CA VAL A 337 10.73 -2.06 -26.36
C VAL A 337 11.65 -0.93 -25.95
N VAL A 338 11.39 -0.33 -24.78
CA VAL A 338 12.30 0.63 -24.14
C VAL A 338 13.29 -0.10 -23.24
N PHE A 339 12.79 -1.03 -22.41
CA PHE A 339 13.58 -1.80 -21.47
C PHE A 339 12.91 -3.16 -21.21
N ALA A 340 13.71 -4.21 -21.14
CA ALA A 340 13.28 -5.52 -20.66
C ALA A 340 14.19 -5.94 -19.50
N PRO A 341 13.65 -6.25 -18.30
CA PRO A 341 14.45 -6.61 -17.15
C PRO A 341 15.11 -7.98 -17.32
N GLY A 342 16.31 -8.12 -16.77
CA GLY A 342 17.03 -9.38 -16.65
C GLY A 342 16.61 -10.21 -15.45
N PRO A 343 17.27 -11.37 -15.23
CA PRO A 343 17.05 -12.15 -14.02
C PRO A 343 17.34 -11.33 -12.75
N ARG A 344 16.43 -11.38 -11.76
CA ARG A 344 16.51 -10.62 -10.51
C ARG A 344 16.51 -9.10 -10.71
N GLU A 345 15.95 -8.63 -11.82
CA GLU A 345 15.65 -7.23 -12.05
C GLU A 345 14.14 -7.00 -12.12
N SER A 346 13.71 -5.82 -11.72
CA SER A 346 12.32 -5.36 -11.91
C SER A 346 12.26 -3.87 -12.16
N VAL A 347 11.22 -3.42 -12.88
CA VAL A 347 10.92 -2.01 -13.10
C VAL A 347 9.99 -1.53 -11.98
N ALA A 348 10.48 -0.64 -11.13
CA ALA A 348 9.69 -0.03 -10.06
C ALA A 348 8.81 1.12 -10.57
N GLY A 349 9.24 1.82 -11.61
CA GLY A 349 8.48 2.92 -12.19
C GLY A 349 9.18 3.55 -13.39
N VAL A 350 8.39 4.30 -14.16
CA VAL A 350 8.86 5.05 -15.32
C VAL A 350 8.25 6.43 -15.29
N SER A 351 9.05 7.45 -15.57
CA SER A 351 8.58 8.84 -15.65
C SER A 351 9.20 9.53 -16.87
N ALA A 352 8.43 10.38 -17.53
CA ALA A 352 8.91 11.17 -18.65
C ALA A 352 9.31 12.59 -18.21
N THR A 353 10.39 13.10 -18.80
CA THR A 353 10.73 14.51 -18.84
C THR A 353 10.37 15.07 -20.23
N ARG A 354 10.85 16.26 -20.57
CA ARG A 354 10.59 16.86 -21.90
C ARG A 354 10.83 15.89 -23.07
N ASP A 355 11.96 15.17 -23.05
CA ASP A 355 12.38 14.31 -24.16
C ASP A 355 13.23 13.09 -23.72
N ARG A 356 13.19 12.72 -22.42
CA ARG A 356 13.86 11.57 -21.84
C ARG A 356 12.90 10.75 -20.98
N LEU A 357 13.29 9.52 -20.71
CA LEU A 357 12.63 8.68 -19.73
C LEU A 357 13.59 8.36 -18.59
N LEU A 358 13.05 8.32 -17.37
CA LEU A 358 13.75 7.82 -16.19
C LEU A 358 13.09 6.50 -15.78
N LEU A 359 13.87 5.44 -15.74
CA LEU A 359 13.46 4.10 -15.34
C LEU A 359 14.02 3.82 -13.95
N SER A 360 13.17 3.73 -12.95
CA SER A 360 13.54 3.23 -11.63
C SER A 360 13.59 1.72 -11.67
N ILE A 361 14.76 1.12 -11.46
CA ILE A 361 15.01 -0.31 -11.57
C ILE A 361 15.46 -0.85 -10.22
N TYR A 362 14.94 -2.01 -9.83
CA TYR A 362 15.56 -2.82 -8.78
C TYR A 362 16.42 -3.90 -9.41
N GLN A 363 17.64 -4.03 -8.92
CA GLN A 363 18.54 -5.13 -9.21
C GLN A 363 18.90 -5.81 -7.90
N ASN A 364 18.46 -7.03 -7.73
CA ASN A 364 18.61 -7.75 -6.47
C ASN A 364 18.10 -6.94 -5.26
N VAL A 365 16.93 -6.32 -5.43
CA VAL A 365 16.22 -5.46 -4.45
C VAL A 365 16.93 -4.11 -4.17
N ARG A 366 17.99 -3.76 -4.87
CA ARG A 366 18.71 -2.48 -4.75
C ARG A 366 18.33 -1.56 -5.90
N GLY A 367 18.11 -0.29 -5.58
CA GLY A 367 17.61 0.69 -6.52
C GLY A 367 18.69 1.32 -7.40
N THR A 368 18.37 1.56 -8.66
CA THR A 368 19.11 2.43 -9.58
C THR A 368 18.13 3.17 -10.50
N VAL A 369 18.54 4.29 -11.08
CA VAL A 369 17.74 5.02 -12.08
C VAL A 369 18.51 5.10 -13.39
N LEU A 370 17.91 4.62 -14.46
CA LEU A 370 18.45 4.70 -15.82
C LEU A 370 17.77 5.84 -16.59
N VAL A 371 18.53 6.68 -17.23
CA VAL A 371 18.04 7.63 -18.22
C VAL A 371 17.98 6.95 -19.57
N ALA A 372 16.80 6.85 -20.16
CA ALA A 372 16.62 6.32 -21.51
C ALA A 372 16.38 7.45 -22.51
N SER A 373 17.08 7.40 -23.62
CA SER A 373 16.93 8.34 -24.73
C SER A 373 16.75 7.59 -26.05
N ARG A 374 15.88 8.12 -26.91
CA ARG A 374 15.58 7.53 -28.22
C ARG A 374 16.44 8.22 -29.29
N ALA A 375 17.24 7.44 -30.01
CA ALA A 375 18.03 7.93 -31.13
C ALA A 375 17.16 8.16 -32.38
N ALA A 376 17.70 8.85 -33.37
CA ALA A 376 16.98 9.15 -34.63
C ALA A 376 16.60 7.90 -35.42
N ASP A 377 17.36 6.81 -35.29
CA ASP A 377 17.08 5.50 -35.92
C ASP A 377 16.01 4.68 -35.16
N GLY A 378 15.49 5.21 -34.05
CA GLY A 378 14.48 4.55 -33.23
C GLY A 378 15.05 3.70 -32.08
N THR A 379 16.35 3.53 -31.96
CA THR A 379 16.96 2.76 -30.88
C THR A 379 16.91 3.49 -29.53
N TRP A 380 16.74 2.74 -28.45
CA TRP A 380 16.78 3.26 -27.08
C TRP A 380 18.15 2.99 -26.45
N THR A 381 18.83 4.05 -26.03
CA THR A 381 20.05 4.00 -25.23
C THR A 381 19.73 4.26 -23.78
N ARG A 382 20.49 3.68 -22.84
CA ARG A 382 20.26 3.80 -21.39
C ARG A 382 21.56 4.12 -20.70
N THR A 383 21.54 5.10 -19.81
CA THR A 383 22.71 5.55 -19.04
C THR A 383 22.29 5.62 -17.56
N PRO A 384 23.00 4.97 -16.63
CA PRO A 384 22.67 5.08 -15.22
C PRO A 384 23.00 6.49 -14.68
N LEU A 385 22.14 6.99 -13.79
CA LEU A 385 22.45 8.17 -12.99
C LEU A 385 23.51 7.81 -11.94
N PRO A 386 24.47 8.72 -11.65
CA PRO A 386 25.48 8.54 -10.63
C PRO A 386 24.88 8.72 -9.21
N LEU A 387 24.13 7.73 -8.76
CA LEU A 387 23.51 7.69 -7.43
C LEU A 387 24.28 6.74 -6.51
N PRO A 388 24.16 6.88 -5.17
CA PRO A 388 24.77 5.94 -4.22
C PRO A 388 24.34 4.49 -4.48
N GLU A 389 25.22 3.54 -4.17
CA GLU A 389 24.94 2.10 -4.26
C GLU A 389 24.29 1.57 -2.97
N ASN A 390 23.67 0.39 -3.05
CA ASN A 390 23.06 -0.33 -1.92
C ASN A 390 21.93 0.43 -1.20
N VAL A 391 21.20 1.23 -1.95
CA VAL A 391 20.06 2.04 -1.49
C VAL A 391 18.82 1.70 -2.31
N SER A 392 17.67 2.22 -1.89
CA SER A 392 16.49 2.35 -2.74
C SER A 392 16.50 3.71 -3.41
N THR A 393 16.09 3.74 -4.67
CA THR A 393 15.97 4.95 -5.46
C THR A 393 14.61 5.01 -6.14
N GLY A 394 14.06 6.19 -6.28
CA GLY A 394 12.80 6.40 -6.99
C GLY A 394 12.72 7.81 -7.56
N VAL A 395 12.09 7.97 -8.71
CA VAL A 395 11.77 9.29 -9.25
C VAL A 395 10.60 9.85 -8.44
N ILE A 396 10.83 11.00 -7.78
CA ILE A 396 9.79 11.71 -7.02
C ILE A 396 8.87 12.43 -7.99
N ASP A 397 9.47 13.20 -8.92
CA ASP A 397 8.75 13.96 -9.93
C ASP A 397 9.68 14.42 -11.04
N THR A 398 9.11 14.80 -12.18
CA THR A 398 9.82 15.26 -13.39
C THR A 398 9.30 16.59 -13.89
N ASP A 399 10.21 17.45 -14.35
CA ASP A 399 9.84 18.63 -15.11
C ASP A 399 9.57 18.24 -16.58
N ILE A 400 8.32 18.23 -16.97
CA ILE A 400 7.91 17.90 -18.34
C ILE A 400 8.25 19.01 -19.35
N THR A 401 8.59 20.22 -18.89
CA THR A 401 8.99 21.35 -19.75
C THR A 401 10.51 21.42 -19.94
N GLY A 402 11.25 20.78 -19.04
CA GLY A 402 12.71 20.61 -19.04
C GLY A 402 13.11 19.14 -18.97
N ASN A 403 14.36 18.89 -18.61
CA ASN A 403 14.88 17.53 -18.39
C ASN A 403 15.39 17.35 -16.96
N GLN A 404 14.84 18.13 -16.02
CA GLN A 404 15.13 17.98 -14.61
C GLN A 404 14.20 16.94 -13.98
N ALA A 405 14.72 16.21 -13.01
CA ALA A 405 13.95 15.28 -12.19
C ALA A 405 14.41 15.35 -10.74
N LEU A 406 13.48 15.11 -9.83
CA LEU A 406 13.78 14.90 -8.42
C LEU A 406 13.80 13.40 -8.16
N VAL A 407 14.89 12.94 -7.57
CA VAL A 407 15.11 11.51 -7.27
C VAL A 407 15.26 11.36 -5.77
N SER A 408 14.54 10.43 -5.18
CA SER A 408 14.72 10.02 -3.78
C SER A 408 15.82 8.97 -3.70
N VAL A 409 16.63 9.08 -2.67
CA VAL A 409 17.64 8.07 -2.29
C VAL A 409 17.47 7.78 -0.80
N THR A 410 17.38 6.53 -0.41
CA THR A 410 17.18 6.11 0.97
C THR A 410 17.73 4.71 1.21
N GLY A 411 18.16 4.42 2.44
CA GLY A 411 18.59 3.08 2.84
C GLY A 411 18.35 2.88 4.34
N PHE A 412 18.48 1.67 4.86
CA PHE A 412 18.20 1.40 6.27
C PHE A 412 18.98 2.31 7.23
N LEU A 413 20.24 2.58 6.92
CA LEU A 413 21.17 3.41 7.73
C LEU A 413 21.52 4.74 7.03
N THR A 414 21.01 4.96 5.83
CA THR A 414 21.24 6.17 5.03
C THR A 414 20.01 7.04 5.09
N PRO A 415 20.07 8.22 5.74
CA PRO A 415 18.95 9.14 5.78
C PRO A 415 18.42 9.45 4.39
N SER A 416 17.10 9.62 4.29
CA SER A 416 16.46 9.94 3.03
C SER A 416 16.98 11.27 2.49
N SER A 417 17.25 11.33 1.19
CA SER A 417 17.71 12.51 0.49
C SER A 417 17.00 12.73 -0.83
N VAL A 418 16.99 13.97 -1.31
CA VAL A 418 16.47 14.38 -2.61
C VAL A 418 17.65 14.80 -3.47
N TRP A 419 17.74 14.21 -4.64
CA TRP A 419 18.73 14.49 -5.66
C TRP A 419 18.06 15.19 -6.84
N LEU A 420 18.71 16.22 -7.37
CA LEU A 420 18.32 16.83 -8.62
C LEU A 420 19.11 16.18 -9.75
N ALA A 421 18.40 15.53 -10.65
CA ALA A 421 18.95 14.93 -11.85
C ALA A 421 18.72 15.83 -13.08
N ASP A 422 19.68 15.86 -14.00
CA ASP A 422 19.54 16.36 -15.37
C ASP A 422 19.57 15.16 -16.30
N ALA A 423 18.41 14.79 -16.83
CA ALA A 423 18.26 13.64 -17.72
C ALA A 423 18.91 13.87 -19.12
N SER A 424 19.17 15.13 -19.51
CA SER A 424 19.88 15.40 -20.78
C SER A 424 21.37 15.08 -20.70
N ALA A 425 21.98 15.30 -19.54
CA ALA A 425 23.41 15.04 -19.28
C ALA A 425 23.65 13.73 -18.52
N ALA A 426 22.62 13.04 -18.06
CA ALA A 426 22.66 11.89 -17.16
C ALA A 426 23.51 12.16 -15.90
N THR A 427 23.30 13.32 -15.28
CA THR A 427 23.97 13.74 -14.03
C THR A 427 22.96 13.85 -12.90
N ALA A 428 23.45 13.71 -11.66
CA ALA A 428 22.64 13.91 -10.46
C ALA A 428 23.50 14.50 -9.32
N ALA A 429 22.89 15.33 -8.48
CA ALA A 429 23.52 15.91 -7.32
C ALA A 429 22.54 15.94 -6.15
N GLU A 430 22.99 15.61 -4.95
CA GLU A 430 22.20 15.77 -3.73
C GLU A 430 21.90 17.24 -3.48
N ILE A 431 20.63 17.57 -3.25
CA ILE A 431 20.18 18.94 -2.97
C ILE A 431 19.51 19.10 -1.61
N LYS A 432 19.04 18.01 -1.03
CA LYS A 432 18.48 17.95 0.33
C LYS A 432 18.76 16.58 0.95
N THR A 433 19.06 16.59 2.23
CA THR A 433 19.13 15.37 3.02
C THR A 433 18.44 15.59 4.36
N MET A 434 17.81 14.55 4.88
CA MET A 434 17.21 14.56 6.20
C MET A 434 18.32 14.45 7.26
N ALA A 435 18.21 15.23 8.33
CA ALA A 435 19.09 15.05 9.48
C ALA A 435 18.94 13.62 10.05
N PRO A 436 20.04 12.95 10.43
CA PRO A 436 19.96 11.64 11.07
C PRO A 436 19.07 11.69 12.31
N ARG A 437 18.17 10.73 12.46
CA ARG A 437 17.25 10.61 13.59
C ARG A 437 17.75 9.64 14.66
N PHE A 438 18.73 8.83 14.31
CA PHE A 438 19.37 7.86 15.21
C PHE A 438 20.83 7.68 14.83
N ASP A 439 21.64 7.12 15.76
CA ASP A 439 23.05 6.82 15.54
C ASP A 439 23.23 5.56 14.69
N ALA A 440 23.19 5.74 13.37
CA ALA A 440 23.36 4.67 12.39
C ALA A 440 24.79 4.06 12.41
N THR A 441 25.80 4.75 13.00
CA THR A 441 27.18 4.25 13.03
C THR A 441 27.37 3.02 13.90
N ARG A 442 26.40 2.72 14.76
CA ARG A 442 26.37 1.55 15.64
C ARG A 442 25.78 0.30 15.00
N SER A 443 25.27 0.39 13.78
CA SER A 443 24.58 -0.69 13.09
C SER A 443 25.23 -1.02 11.76
N VAL A 444 24.98 -2.24 11.29
CA VAL A 444 25.39 -2.73 9.96
C VAL A 444 24.21 -3.37 9.25
N VAL A 445 24.25 -3.40 7.92
CA VAL A 445 23.24 -4.05 7.06
C VAL A 445 23.88 -5.21 6.34
N GLU A 446 23.27 -6.38 6.42
CA GLU A 446 23.60 -7.54 5.61
C GLU A 446 22.42 -7.93 4.72
N GLN A 447 22.68 -8.43 3.53
CA GLN A 447 21.68 -9.09 2.69
C GLN A 447 21.99 -10.59 2.66
N ARG A 448 20.98 -11.42 2.95
CA ARG A 448 21.07 -12.88 3.03
C ARG A 448 19.96 -13.54 2.23
N GLU A 449 19.97 -14.86 2.15
CA GLU A 449 18.93 -15.68 1.53
C GLU A 449 18.59 -16.87 2.42
N ALA A 450 17.31 -17.00 2.76
CA ALA A 450 16.76 -18.22 3.34
C ALA A 450 16.34 -19.19 2.24
N THR A 451 16.18 -20.46 2.57
CA THR A 451 15.67 -21.47 1.63
C THR A 451 14.26 -21.86 2.04
N SER A 452 13.28 -21.50 1.22
CA SER A 452 11.88 -21.86 1.44
C SER A 452 11.65 -23.36 1.31
N LYS A 453 10.49 -23.81 1.78
CA LYS A 453 10.10 -25.22 1.80
C LYS A 453 10.15 -25.92 0.45
N ASP A 454 9.93 -25.18 -0.65
CA ASP A 454 10.00 -25.68 -2.02
C ASP A 454 11.38 -25.53 -2.67
N GLY A 455 12.38 -25.05 -1.91
CA GLY A 455 13.74 -24.81 -2.39
C GLY A 455 14.00 -23.40 -2.94
N THR A 456 12.99 -22.56 -3.02
CA THR A 456 13.13 -21.17 -3.50
C THR A 456 14.03 -20.38 -2.55
N LYS A 457 14.97 -19.60 -3.14
CA LYS A 457 15.82 -18.68 -2.37
C LYS A 457 15.06 -17.37 -2.12
N VAL A 458 14.87 -17.06 -0.85
CA VAL A 458 14.13 -15.88 -0.38
C VAL A 458 15.13 -14.88 0.19
N PRO A 459 15.38 -13.75 -0.48
CA PRO A 459 16.26 -12.73 0.04
C PRO A 459 15.65 -12.02 1.24
N TYR A 460 16.51 -11.56 2.14
CA TYR A 460 16.12 -10.68 3.22
C TYR A 460 17.29 -9.77 3.64
N PHE A 461 16.96 -8.61 4.15
CA PHE A 461 17.92 -7.71 4.78
C PHE A 461 17.85 -7.86 6.30
N ILE A 462 19.01 -7.82 6.94
CA ILE A 462 19.15 -7.77 8.39
C ILE A 462 19.94 -6.52 8.78
N VAL A 463 19.36 -5.71 9.66
CA VAL A 463 19.99 -4.55 10.27
C VAL A 463 20.22 -4.86 11.74
N HIS A 464 21.46 -4.83 12.16
CA HIS A 464 21.84 -5.27 13.50
C HIS A 464 22.99 -4.45 14.09
N PRO A 465 23.19 -4.43 15.43
CA PRO A 465 24.32 -3.77 16.06
C PRO A 465 25.67 -4.29 15.56
N GLN A 466 26.65 -3.39 15.43
CA GLN A 466 28.06 -3.80 15.20
C GLN A 466 28.53 -4.72 16.33
N GLY A 467 29.20 -5.82 15.95
CA GLY A 467 29.70 -6.79 16.94
C GLY A 467 28.59 -7.64 17.60
N MET A 468 27.38 -7.70 17.02
CA MET A 468 26.32 -8.57 17.51
C MET A 468 26.81 -10.01 17.72
N VAL A 469 26.56 -10.54 18.92
CA VAL A 469 26.85 -11.94 19.23
C VAL A 469 25.70 -12.80 18.73
N ARG A 470 25.99 -13.87 18.02
CA ARG A 470 25.01 -14.86 17.56
C ARG A 470 24.92 -15.96 18.60
N ASP A 471 23.99 -15.80 19.55
CA ASP A 471 23.72 -16.72 20.65
C ASP A 471 22.22 -16.93 20.88
N GLY A 472 21.39 -16.46 19.94
CA GLY A 472 19.93 -16.54 20.01
C GLY A 472 19.28 -15.52 20.95
N SER A 473 20.04 -14.61 21.57
CA SER A 473 19.51 -13.68 22.57
C SER A 473 19.04 -12.33 22.03
N ASN A 474 19.27 -12.03 20.73
CA ASN A 474 19.02 -10.71 20.19
C ASN A 474 17.52 -10.47 19.93
N PRO A 475 16.90 -9.43 20.53
CA PRO A 475 15.52 -9.08 20.24
C PRO A 475 15.41 -8.63 18.77
N THR A 476 14.50 -9.30 18.03
CA THR A 476 14.42 -9.16 16.57
C THR A 476 12.96 -8.90 16.14
N ILE A 477 12.76 -7.89 15.29
CA ILE A 477 11.50 -7.67 14.57
C ILE A 477 11.71 -8.10 13.12
N LEU A 478 10.87 -9.02 12.62
CA LEU A 478 10.82 -9.46 11.24
C LEU A 478 9.59 -8.87 10.56
N TYR A 479 9.78 -8.19 9.45
CA TYR A 479 8.77 -7.52 8.65
C TYR A 479 8.71 -8.07 7.23
N ALA A 480 7.51 -8.21 6.67
CA ALA A 480 7.25 -8.39 5.25
C ALA A 480 5.84 -7.93 4.87
N TYR A 481 5.56 -7.89 3.57
CA TYR A 481 4.21 -7.60 3.06
C TYR A 481 3.61 -8.79 2.30
N GLY A 482 4.28 -9.31 1.27
CA GLY A 482 3.94 -10.54 0.56
C GLY A 482 2.61 -10.51 -0.20
N GLY A 483 2.39 -9.50 -1.04
CA GLY A 483 1.21 -9.42 -1.89
C GLY A 483 1.17 -8.18 -2.77
N PHE A 484 0.21 -8.16 -3.71
CA PHE A 484 -0.11 -7.01 -4.56
C PHE A 484 1.08 -6.48 -5.39
N GLU A 485 2.06 -7.33 -5.68
CA GLU A 485 3.29 -6.93 -6.41
C GLU A 485 4.06 -5.80 -5.70
N ALA A 486 3.82 -5.59 -4.38
CA ALA A 486 4.46 -4.55 -3.59
C ALA A 486 5.88 -4.97 -3.18
N SER A 487 6.88 -4.23 -3.67
CA SER A 487 8.29 -4.50 -3.37
C SER A 487 8.70 -3.92 -2.02
N MET A 488 9.28 -4.74 -1.15
CA MET A 488 9.89 -4.32 0.11
C MET A 488 11.36 -3.99 -0.15
N THR A 489 11.74 -2.72 0.00
CA THR A 489 13.07 -2.23 -0.36
C THR A 489 13.71 -1.45 0.80
N PRO A 490 15.05 -1.34 0.85
CA PRO A 490 15.72 -0.57 1.89
C PRO A 490 15.16 0.84 2.04
N ARG A 491 14.80 1.24 3.27
CA ARG A 491 14.29 2.58 3.56
C ARG A 491 14.80 3.06 4.91
N TYR A 492 15.01 4.35 5.04
CA TYR A 492 15.30 4.98 6.32
C TYR A 492 14.01 5.12 7.11
N ASP A 493 13.93 4.37 8.17
CA ASP A 493 12.80 4.41 9.09
C ASP A 493 13.28 4.95 10.44
N ALA A 494 12.87 6.18 10.76
CA ALA A 494 13.33 6.87 11.96
C ALA A 494 12.81 6.20 13.24
N ASP A 495 11.57 5.67 13.20
CA ASP A 495 10.96 5.00 14.36
C ASP A 495 11.68 3.68 14.64
N ILE A 496 11.92 2.84 13.63
CA ILE A 496 12.73 1.62 13.75
C ILE A 496 14.14 1.98 14.24
N GLY A 497 14.77 3.00 13.65
CA GLY A 497 16.12 3.42 14.03
C GLY A 497 16.23 3.85 15.49
N LYS A 498 15.35 4.78 15.89
CA LYS A 498 15.39 5.41 17.22
C LYS A 498 14.83 4.52 18.32
N LEU A 499 13.68 3.89 18.06
CA LEU A 499 12.94 3.19 19.08
C LEU A 499 13.31 1.71 19.19
N TRP A 500 14.00 1.16 18.19
CA TRP A 500 14.38 -0.26 18.16
C TRP A 500 15.90 -0.49 18.03
N LEU A 501 16.54 -0.02 16.95
CA LEU A 501 17.96 -0.27 16.69
C LEU A 501 18.87 0.39 17.75
N GLU A 502 18.61 1.63 18.13
CA GLU A 502 19.36 2.30 19.20
C GLU A 502 19.22 1.61 20.57
N GLN A 503 18.14 0.87 20.78
CA GLN A 503 17.91 0.07 21.99
C GLN A 503 18.58 -1.31 21.92
N GLY A 504 19.35 -1.59 20.85
CA GLY A 504 20.05 -2.86 20.66
C GLY A 504 19.24 -3.93 19.95
N GLY A 505 18.08 -3.59 19.41
CA GLY A 505 17.24 -4.50 18.63
C GLY A 505 17.81 -4.78 17.23
N VAL A 506 17.37 -5.90 16.66
CA VAL A 506 17.64 -6.31 15.27
C VAL A 506 16.37 -6.12 14.45
N TYR A 507 16.50 -5.60 13.23
CA TYR A 507 15.39 -5.44 12.30
C TYR A 507 15.65 -6.24 11.02
N VAL A 508 14.67 -7.01 10.59
CA VAL A 508 14.74 -7.85 9.39
C VAL A 508 13.61 -7.51 8.45
N MET A 509 13.94 -7.32 7.18
CA MET A 509 12.97 -7.10 6.10
C MET A 509 13.09 -8.25 5.09
N ALA A 510 12.04 -9.06 4.97
CA ALA A 510 12.00 -10.21 4.07
C ALA A 510 11.35 -9.86 2.72
N ASN A 511 11.99 -10.32 1.63
CA ASN A 511 11.56 -10.14 0.24
C ASN A 511 10.86 -11.40 -0.25
N ILE A 512 9.72 -11.72 0.34
CA ILE A 512 8.95 -12.94 0.09
C ILE A 512 8.15 -12.87 -1.21
N ARG A 513 7.82 -14.03 -1.78
CA ARG A 513 6.91 -14.11 -2.94
C ARG A 513 5.58 -13.39 -2.65
N GLY A 514 4.87 -13.02 -3.72
CA GLY A 514 3.71 -12.12 -3.65
C GLY A 514 4.08 -10.65 -3.77
N GLY A 515 5.33 -10.26 -3.45
CA GLY A 515 5.90 -8.94 -3.75
C GLY A 515 6.33 -8.78 -5.21
N GLY A 516 6.85 -7.58 -5.56
CA GLY A 516 7.29 -7.22 -6.91
C GLY A 516 8.82 -7.18 -7.10
N GLU A 517 9.59 -7.61 -6.11
CA GLU A 517 11.05 -7.43 -6.08
C GLU A 517 11.78 -8.02 -7.29
N PHE A 518 11.22 -9.09 -7.86
CA PHE A 518 11.75 -9.75 -9.06
C PHE A 518 10.71 -9.78 -10.20
N GLY A 519 9.81 -8.78 -10.22
CA GLY A 519 8.81 -8.59 -11.26
C GLY A 519 7.59 -9.50 -11.13
N PRO A 520 6.73 -9.54 -12.19
CA PRO A 520 5.41 -10.16 -12.12
C PRO A 520 5.42 -11.64 -11.74
N ALA A 521 6.42 -12.41 -12.15
CA ALA A 521 6.51 -13.84 -11.82
C ALA A 521 6.67 -14.09 -10.31
N TRP A 522 7.35 -13.20 -9.57
CA TRP A 522 7.52 -13.29 -8.14
C TRP A 522 6.19 -13.08 -7.42
N HIS A 523 5.37 -12.18 -7.91
CA HIS A 523 4.02 -11.94 -7.43
C HIS A 523 3.08 -13.11 -7.79
N GLU A 524 3.06 -13.56 -9.04
CA GLU A 524 2.16 -14.60 -9.53
C GLU A 524 2.38 -15.96 -8.85
N ALA A 525 3.58 -16.21 -8.34
CA ALA A 525 3.88 -17.41 -7.56
C ALA A 525 3.05 -17.52 -6.28
N GLY A 526 2.57 -16.38 -5.74
CA GLY A 526 1.79 -16.31 -4.50
C GLY A 526 0.30 -16.02 -4.69
N LEU A 527 -0.24 -16.06 -5.91
CA LEU A 527 -1.64 -15.70 -6.14
C LEU A 527 -2.61 -16.82 -5.75
N LYS A 528 -3.76 -16.43 -5.18
CA LYS A 528 -4.92 -17.28 -4.92
C LYS A 528 -4.53 -18.55 -4.13
N THR A 529 -4.88 -19.72 -4.66
CA THR A 529 -4.61 -21.02 -4.02
C THR A 529 -3.12 -21.38 -3.90
N LYS A 530 -2.24 -20.64 -4.59
CA LYS A 530 -0.77 -20.79 -4.45
C LYS A 530 -0.21 -20.02 -3.23
N ARG A 531 -1.03 -19.25 -2.53
CA ARG A 531 -0.59 -18.26 -1.54
C ARG A 531 0.14 -18.85 -0.34
N GLN A 532 0.04 -20.16 -0.06
CA GLN A 532 0.77 -20.79 1.02
C GLN A 532 2.29 -20.60 0.92
N VAL A 533 2.84 -20.48 -0.30
CA VAL A 533 4.29 -20.24 -0.49
C VAL A 533 4.77 -18.94 0.14
N ILE A 534 3.91 -17.92 0.22
CA ILE A 534 4.22 -16.63 0.88
C ILE A 534 4.46 -16.85 2.38
N TYR A 535 3.60 -17.64 3.01
CA TYR A 535 3.68 -17.95 4.43
C TYR A 535 4.86 -18.88 4.74
N ASP A 536 5.13 -19.85 3.85
CA ASP A 536 6.28 -20.74 3.93
C ASP A 536 7.61 -19.94 3.76
N ASP A 537 7.66 -18.96 2.85
CA ASP A 537 8.82 -18.09 2.67
C ASP A 537 9.12 -17.29 3.94
N PHE A 538 8.09 -16.68 4.54
CA PHE A 538 8.24 -15.88 5.75
C PHE A 538 8.71 -16.72 6.94
N ALA A 539 8.13 -17.90 7.12
CA ALA A 539 8.55 -18.85 8.13
C ALA A 539 9.99 -19.33 7.92
N ALA A 540 10.41 -19.56 6.67
CA ALA A 540 11.77 -19.98 6.34
C ALA A 540 12.81 -18.89 6.70
N VAL A 541 12.50 -17.60 6.54
CA VAL A 541 13.38 -16.51 7.00
C VAL A 541 13.52 -16.55 8.53
N ALA A 542 12.43 -16.76 9.25
CA ALA A 542 12.48 -16.90 10.71
C ALA A 542 13.31 -18.11 11.15
N GLU A 543 13.11 -19.27 10.52
CA GLU A 543 13.87 -20.48 10.78
C GLU A 543 15.36 -20.31 10.50
N ASP A 544 15.72 -19.59 9.43
CA ASP A 544 17.12 -19.25 9.14
C ASP A 544 17.74 -18.34 10.20
N LEU A 545 17.01 -17.31 10.66
CA LEU A 545 17.44 -16.44 11.75
C LEU A 545 17.67 -17.19 13.06
N ILE A 546 16.82 -18.17 13.37
CA ILE A 546 16.94 -19.03 14.56
C ILE A 546 18.09 -20.03 14.39
N ALA A 547 18.19 -20.70 13.24
CA ALA A 547 19.23 -21.68 12.96
C ALA A 547 20.65 -21.07 12.91
N THR A 548 20.74 -19.79 12.53
CA THR A 548 22.02 -19.05 12.54
C THR A 548 22.27 -18.30 13.84
N GLU A 549 21.47 -18.60 14.87
CA GLU A 549 21.59 -18.04 16.23
C GLU A 549 21.56 -16.50 16.28
N VAL A 550 20.95 -15.84 15.27
CA VAL A 550 20.68 -14.41 15.31
C VAL A 550 19.68 -14.09 16.42
N THR A 551 18.65 -14.92 16.53
CA THR A 551 17.56 -14.78 17.51
C THR A 551 17.03 -16.15 17.93
N SER A 552 16.02 -16.17 18.79
CA SER A 552 15.27 -17.36 19.18
C SER A 552 13.78 -17.07 19.18
N PRO A 553 12.88 -18.06 19.18
CA PRO A 553 11.44 -17.83 19.28
C PRO A 553 11.04 -16.90 20.42
N ARG A 554 11.75 -16.96 21.54
CA ARG A 554 11.55 -16.05 22.70
C ARG A 554 11.87 -14.59 22.37
N ARG A 555 12.77 -14.31 21.45
CA ARG A 555 13.27 -12.99 21.09
C ARG A 555 12.81 -12.51 19.72
N LEU A 556 11.99 -13.31 19.03
CA LEU A 556 11.51 -12.99 17.68
C LEU A 556 10.08 -12.47 17.72
N GLY A 557 9.88 -11.29 17.17
CA GLY A 557 8.58 -10.69 16.90
C GLY A 557 8.37 -10.45 15.41
N ILE A 558 7.10 -10.35 15.02
CA ILE A 558 6.69 -10.09 13.63
C ILE A 558 5.74 -8.91 13.57
N GLN A 559 5.81 -8.16 12.48
CA GLN A 559 5.02 -6.95 12.23
C GLN A 559 4.55 -6.90 10.79
N GLY A 560 3.29 -6.50 10.57
CA GLY A 560 2.78 -6.26 9.23
C GLY A 560 1.37 -5.66 9.21
N GLY A 561 1.12 -4.82 8.21
CA GLY A 561 -0.15 -4.12 8.04
C GLY A 561 -0.91 -4.53 6.78
N SER A 562 -2.25 -4.39 6.79
CA SER A 562 -3.11 -4.67 5.62
C SER A 562 -2.99 -6.13 5.18
N ASN A 563 -2.55 -6.39 3.95
CA ASN A 563 -2.15 -7.72 3.50
C ASN A 563 -1.02 -8.33 4.36
N GLY A 564 -0.07 -7.49 4.83
CA GLY A 564 0.91 -7.90 5.85
C GLY A 564 0.26 -8.27 7.18
N GLY A 565 -0.87 -7.64 7.54
CA GLY A 565 -1.69 -8.01 8.69
C GLY A 565 -2.33 -9.40 8.54
N LEU A 566 -2.77 -9.77 7.31
CA LEU A 566 -3.17 -11.14 7.01
C LEU A 566 -1.99 -12.11 7.18
N LEU A 567 -0.81 -11.75 6.65
CA LEU A 567 0.41 -12.53 6.83
C LEU A 567 0.69 -12.79 8.31
N MET A 568 0.62 -11.74 9.16
CA MET A 568 0.82 -11.87 10.61
C MET A 568 -0.23 -12.78 11.25
N GLY A 569 -1.50 -12.63 10.90
CA GLY A 569 -2.58 -13.47 11.41
C GLY A 569 -2.44 -14.94 11.01
N VAL A 570 -1.99 -15.21 9.77
CA VAL A 570 -1.71 -16.58 9.30
C VAL A 570 -0.52 -17.17 10.05
N GLN A 571 0.55 -16.44 10.20
CA GLN A 571 1.73 -16.88 10.97
C GLN A 571 1.36 -17.14 12.42
N PHE A 572 0.54 -16.27 13.03
CA PHE A 572 0.04 -16.44 14.38
C PHE A 572 -0.72 -17.77 14.56
N THR A 573 -1.54 -18.16 13.58
CA THR A 573 -2.36 -19.37 13.68
C THR A 573 -1.66 -20.64 13.18
N GLN A 574 -0.77 -20.55 12.17
CA GLN A 574 -0.07 -21.70 11.61
C GLN A 574 1.24 -22.04 12.34
N ARG A 575 1.97 -21.03 12.83
CA ARG A 575 3.30 -21.19 13.41
C ARG A 575 3.47 -20.42 14.73
N PRO A 576 2.56 -20.59 15.71
CA PRO A 576 2.68 -19.90 17.01
C PRO A 576 3.99 -20.25 17.77
N ASP A 577 4.66 -21.33 17.37
CA ASP A 577 5.92 -21.80 17.92
C ASP A 577 7.13 -20.89 17.61
N LEU A 578 7.03 -20.04 16.59
CA LEU A 578 8.15 -19.21 16.12
C LEU A 578 8.20 -17.81 16.76
N TRP A 579 7.10 -17.31 17.32
CA TRP A 579 6.93 -15.90 17.66
C TRP A 579 6.63 -15.69 19.15
N ASN A 580 7.23 -14.66 19.76
CA ASN A 580 6.86 -14.18 21.09
C ASN A 580 6.12 -12.83 21.05
N ALA A 581 6.17 -12.14 19.92
CA ALA A 581 5.42 -10.91 19.66
C ALA A 581 4.82 -10.95 18.26
N VAL A 582 3.55 -10.55 18.12
CA VAL A 582 2.87 -10.46 16.82
C VAL A 582 2.07 -9.17 16.78
N ASP A 583 2.52 -8.23 15.97
CA ASP A 583 1.84 -6.95 15.74
C ASP A 583 1.06 -7.01 14.43
N ILE A 584 -0.26 -6.99 14.56
CA ILE A 584 -1.24 -7.21 13.49
C ILE A 584 -1.96 -5.89 13.20
N GLN A 585 -1.59 -5.24 12.10
CA GLN A 585 -1.98 -3.86 11.81
C GLN A 585 -3.04 -3.80 10.70
N VAL A 586 -4.14 -3.06 10.90
CA VAL A 586 -5.23 -2.84 9.92
C VAL A 586 -5.54 -4.07 9.05
N PRO A 587 -5.76 -5.26 9.64
CA PRO A 587 -5.60 -6.54 8.98
C PRO A 587 -6.85 -7.07 8.28
N LEU A 588 -6.66 -8.00 7.31
CA LEU A 588 -7.68 -8.96 6.89
C LEU A 588 -7.52 -10.23 7.75
N LEU A 589 -8.54 -10.63 8.51
CA LEU A 589 -8.46 -11.80 9.38
C LEU A 589 -9.62 -12.80 9.17
N ASP A 590 -10.71 -12.36 8.56
CA ASP A 590 -11.84 -13.21 8.17
C ASP A 590 -11.91 -13.34 6.64
N MET A 591 -11.22 -14.36 6.12
CA MET A 591 -11.12 -14.57 4.68
C MET A 591 -12.35 -15.22 4.04
N LEU A 592 -13.30 -15.69 4.84
CA LEU A 592 -14.58 -16.21 4.32
C LEU A 592 -15.62 -15.09 4.13
N ARG A 593 -15.38 -13.90 4.69
CA ARG A 593 -16.28 -12.74 4.55
C ARG A 593 -15.60 -11.52 3.91
N PHE A 594 -14.31 -11.59 3.59
CA PHE A 594 -13.56 -10.42 3.13
C PHE A 594 -14.21 -9.72 1.94
N GLU A 595 -14.80 -10.46 0.99
CA GLU A 595 -15.49 -9.87 -0.18
C GLU A 595 -16.73 -9.05 0.18
N GLN A 596 -17.30 -9.23 1.39
CA GLN A 596 -18.49 -8.54 1.87
C GLN A 596 -18.15 -7.38 2.80
N ILE A 597 -16.88 -7.18 3.11
CA ILE A 597 -16.39 -6.16 4.03
C ILE A 597 -15.65 -5.10 3.21
N GLN A 598 -16.15 -3.86 3.25
CA GLN A 598 -15.57 -2.68 2.59
C GLN A 598 -15.19 -2.94 1.12
N ALA A 599 -13.93 -2.68 0.74
CA ALA A 599 -13.45 -2.84 -0.62
C ALA A 599 -13.00 -4.29 -0.95
N GLY A 600 -13.27 -5.27 -0.09
CA GLY A 600 -12.74 -6.63 -0.18
C GLY A 600 -13.00 -7.33 -1.51
N ALA A 601 -14.18 -7.14 -2.11
CA ALA A 601 -14.48 -7.70 -3.44
C ALA A 601 -13.52 -7.24 -4.54
N SER A 602 -12.79 -6.13 -4.34
CA SER A 602 -11.76 -5.65 -5.27
C SER A 602 -10.52 -6.57 -5.32
N TRP A 603 -10.33 -7.46 -4.35
CA TRP A 603 -9.10 -8.24 -4.18
C TRP A 603 -9.22 -9.73 -4.50
N VAL A 604 -10.31 -10.14 -5.14
CA VAL A 604 -10.49 -11.55 -5.56
C VAL A 604 -9.41 -12.02 -6.55
N GLY A 605 -8.78 -11.11 -7.27
CA GLY A 605 -7.63 -11.42 -8.13
C GLY A 605 -6.38 -11.82 -7.36
N GLU A 606 -6.21 -11.27 -6.15
CA GLU A 606 -5.09 -11.59 -5.24
C GLU A 606 -5.37 -12.84 -4.42
N TYR A 607 -6.56 -12.91 -3.78
CA TYR A 607 -6.86 -13.92 -2.77
C TYR A 607 -7.67 -15.11 -3.30
N GLY A 608 -8.40 -14.94 -4.39
CA GLY A 608 -9.46 -15.85 -4.82
C GLY A 608 -10.82 -15.45 -4.28
N SER A 609 -11.89 -16.14 -4.70
CA SER A 609 -13.27 -15.85 -4.34
C SER A 609 -13.89 -16.95 -3.50
N VAL A 610 -14.68 -16.57 -2.48
CA VAL A 610 -15.48 -17.51 -1.66
C VAL A 610 -16.62 -18.16 -2.47
N SER A 611 -16.95 -17.62 -3.63
CA SER A 611 -17.95 -18.21 -4.54
C SER A 611 -17.41 -19.40 -5.34
N VAL A 612 -16.08 -19.54 -5.43
CA VAL A 612 -15.39 -20.65 -6.12
C VAL A 612 -15.02 -21.72 -5.07
N PRO A 613 -15.57 -22.94 -5.12
CA PRO A 613 -15.41 -23.94 -4.05
C PRO A 613 -13.94 -24.25 -3.68
N GLU A 614 -13.05 -24.37 -4.66
CA GLU A 614 -11.63 -24.64 -4.42
C GLU A 614 -10.93 -23.44 -3.75
N GLU A 615 -11.17 -22.21 -4.24
CA GLU A 615 -10.62 -20.99 -3.67
C GLU A 615 -11.18 -20.74 -2.26
N ARG A 616 -12.49 -21.01 -2.04
CA ARG A 616 -13.12 -20.95 -0.71
C ARG A 616 -12.46 -21.91 0.28
N ALA A 617 -12.20 -23.14 -0.13
CA ALA A 617 -11.54 -24.13 0.73
C ALA A 617 -10.14 -23.67 1.13
N PHE A 618 -9.39 -23.10 0.19
CA PHE A 618 -8.08 -22.51 0.45
C PHE A 618 -8.20 -21.29 1.39
N LEU A 619 -9.11 -20.36 1.11
CA LEU A 619 -9.36 -19.19 1.96
C LEU A 619 -9.70 -19.58 3.39
N ALA A 620 -10.49 -20.64 3.59
CA ALA A 620 -10.79 -21.17 4.91
C ALA A 620 -9.51 -21.66 5.64
N SER A 621 -8.59 -22.30 4.91
CA SER A 621 -7.34 -22.82 5.48
C SER A 621 -6.36 -21.73 5.94
N ILE A 622 -6.44 -20.54 5.35
CA ILE A 622 -5.58 -19.39 5.68
C ILE A 622 -6.32 -18.31 6.47
N SER A 623 -7.61 -18.46 6.77
CA SER A 623 -8.39 -17.46 7.50
C SER A 623 -8.05 -17.47 8.99
N PRO A 624 -7.34 -16.47 9.54
CA PRO A 624 -6.94 -16.48 10.94
C PRO A 624 -8.12 -16.60 11.90
N TYR A 625 -9.22 -15.87 11.63
CA TYR A 625 -10.45 -15.91 12.42
C TYR A 625 -11.01 -17.33 12.57
N HIS A 626 -10.96 -18.15 11.50
CA HIS A 626 -11.49 -19.51 11.50
C HIS A 626 -10.47 -20.56 11.98
N ASN A 627 -9.18 -20.20 12.02
CA ASN A 627 -8.10 -21.12 12.38
C ASN A 627 -7.59 -20.98 13.82
N LEU A 628 -8.23 -20.16 14.67
CA LEU A 628 -8.00 -20.19 16.10
C LEU A 628 -8.42 -21.55 16.67
N ARG A 629 -7.58 -22.15 17.49
CA ARG A 629 -7.80 -23.48 18.10
C ARG A 629 -7.79 -23.37 19.61
N ALA A 630 -8.78 -23.99 20.26
CA ALA A 630 -8.81 -24.11 21.71
C ALA A 630 -7.64 -25.01 22.18
N GLY A 631 -7.00 -24.63 23.28
CA GLY A 631 -5.87 -25.36 23.84
C GLY A 631 -4.52 -25.15 23.18
N THR A 632 -4.46 -24.43 22.03
CA THR A 632 -3.20 -23.98 21.44
C THR A 632 -2.65 -22.82 22.25
N LYS A 633 -1.38 -22.87 22.55
CA LYS A 633 -0.67 -21.78 23.21
C LYS A 633 -0.26 -20.76 22.16
N TYR A 634 -0.91 -19.59 22.17
CA TYR A 634 -0.58 -18.46 21.31
C TYR A 634 0.20 -17.41 22.11
N PRO A 635 1.15 -16.67 21.50
CA PRO A 635 1.68 -15.46 22.11
C PRO A 635 0.56 -14.41 22.27
N GLU A 636 0.73 -13.42 23.15
CA GLU A 636 -0.20 -12.30 23.27
C GLU A 636 0.02 -11.33 22.09
N PRO A 637 -0.87 -11.21 21.06
CA PRO A 637 -0.67 -10.29 19.96
C PRO A 637 -1.11 -8.87 20.34
N LEU A 638 -0.54 -7.87 19.66
CA LEU A 638 -1.12 -6.54 19.55
C LEU A 638 -1.89 -6.47 18.22
N ILE A 639 -3.16 -6.14 18.27
CA ILE A 639 -4.03 -5.99 17.09
C ILE A 639 -4.52 -4.56 17.08
N TRP A 640 -4.23 -3.82 16.00
CA TRP A 640 -4.77 -2.47 15.90
C TRP A 640 -5.38 -2.17 14.53
N THR A 641 -6.36 -1.24 14.53
CA THR A 641 -7.10 -0.81 13.33
C THR A 641 -7.61 0.62 13.50
N THR A 642 -8.36 1.12 12.51
CA THR A 642 -9.02 2.43 12.59
C THR A 642 -10.50 2.32 12.25
N THR A 643 -11.35 3.11 12.94
CA THR A 643 -12.80 3.12 12.70
C THR A 643 -13.15 3.61 11.28
N LYS A 644 -12.39 4.60 10.76
CA LYS A 644 -12.63 5.20 9.44
C LYS A 644 -11.92 4.47 8.29
N ASP A 645 -11.44 3.26 8.51
CA ASP A 645 -10.90 2.42 7.44
C ASP A 645 -12.04 1.91 6.55
N ASP A 646 -12.29 2.62 5.44
CA ASP A 646 -13.29 2.26 4.43
C ASP A 646 -12.70 1.44 3.27
N ARG A 647 -11.47 0.94 3.46
CA ARG A 647 -10.75 0.06 2.53
C ARG A 647 -10.78 -1.40 3.00
N VAL A 648 -10.13 -1.72 4.10
CA VAL A 648 -10.14 -3.07 4.72
C VAL A 648 -11.23 -3.18 5.76
N GLY A 649 -11.35 -2.17 6.62
CA GLY A 649 -12.35 -2.05 7.65
C GLY A 649 -11.95 -2.63 9.00
N PRO A 650 -12.46 -2.04 10.11
CA PRO A 650 -12.17 -2.50 11.46
C PRO A 650 -12.78 -3.86 11.82
N GLN A 651 -13.72 -4.34 11.01
CA GLN A 651 -14.52 -5.54 11.26
C GLN A 651 -13.65 -6.78 11.49
N HIS A 652 -12.60 -6.95 10.70
CA HIS A 652 -11.69 -8.08 10.78
C HIS A 652 -10.97 -8.14 12.14
N ALA A 653 -10.38 -7.02 12.55
CA ALA A 653 -9.64 -6.90 13.80
C ALA A 653 -10.56 -7.07 15.02
N ARG A 654 -11.73 -6.39 15.02
CA ARG A 654 -12.73 -6.48 16.09
C ARG A 654 -13.20 -7.92 16.32
N LYS A 655 -13.61 -8.61 15.25
CA LYS A 655 -14.12 -9.98 15.31
C LYS A 655 -13.06 -10.96 15.82
N PHE A 656 -11.82 -10.83 15.33
CA PHE A 656 -10.72 -11.69 15.73
C PHE A 656 -10.40 -11.52 17.23
N ALA A 657 -10.27 -10.28 17.70
CA ALA A 657 -10.04 -9.97 19.11
C ALA A 657 -11.19 -10.46 20.00
N ALA A 658 -12.44 -10.25 19.59
CA ALA A 658 -13.61 -10.74 20.33
C ALA A 658 -13.65 -12.28 20.41
N LYS A 659 -13.27 -12.99 19.34
CA LYS A 659 -13.16 -14.46 19.34
C LYS A 659 -12.05 -14.91 20.27
N MET A 660 -10.89 -14.27 20.27
CA MET A 660 -9.80 -14.55 21.22
C MET A 660 -10.28 -14.38 22.67
N SER A 661 -11.00 -13.27 22.94
CA SER A 661 -11.60 -13.03 24.27
C SER A 661 -12.54 -14.17 24.70
N ALA A 662 -13.44 -14.58 23.81
CA ALA A 662 -14.40 -15.66 24.09
C ALA A 662 -13.72 -17.00 24.33
N MET A 663 -12.53 -17.23 23.75
CA MET A 663 -11.71 -18.42 23.94
C MET A 663 -10.77 -18.33 25.16
N GLY A 664 -10.76 -17.19 25.88
CA GLY A 664 -9.86 -16.95 27.02
C GLY A 664 -8.38 -16.81 26.60
N LEU A 665 -8.12 -16.43 25.35
CA LEU A 665 -6.76 -16.25 24.83
C LEU A 665 -6.28 -14.81 25.15
N PRO A 666 -4.99 -14.60 25.43
CA PRO A 666 -4.44 -13.28 25.68
C PRO A 666 -4.37 -12.46 24.38
N TYR A 667 -4.69 -11.18 24.46
CA TYR A 667 -4.53 -10.23 23.34
C TYR A 667 -4.55 -8.79 23.85
N LEU A 668 -3.99 -7.88 23.06
CA LEU A 668 -4.14 -6.44 23.16
C LEU A 668 -4.85 -5.93 21.92
N PHE A 669 -5.78 -5.00 22.07
CA PHE A 669 -6.54 -4.43 20.95
C PHE A 669 -6.58 -2.90 21.06
N HIS A 670 -6.31 -2.22 19.96
CA HIS A 670 -6.43 -0.77 19.89
C HIS A 670 -7.10 -0.34 18.58
N GLU A 671 -8.06 0.59 18.68
CA GLU A 671 -8.73 1.16 17.51
C GLU A 671 -8.68 2.69 17.56
N VAL A 672 -8.03 3.29 16.56
CA VAL A 672 -8.00 4.73 16.35
C VAL A 672 -9.30 5.16 15.67
N ILE A 673 -9.93 6.23 16.14
CA ILE A 673 -11.24 6.65 15.61
C ILE A 673 -11.12 7.26 14.20
N GLU A 674 -9.98 7.92 13.90
CA GLU A 674 -9.73 8.60 12.62
C GLU A 674 -8.46 8.08 11.95
N GLY A 675 -8.24 8.43 10.66
CA GLY A 675 -6.99 8.14 9.96
C GLY A 675 -7.14 7.23 8.75
N GLY A 676 -8.35 6.79 8.41
CA GLY A 676 -8.58 5.90 7.27
C GLY A 676 -7.76 4.61 7.40
N HIS A 677 -7.21 4.09 6.30
CA HIS A 677 -6.36 2.89 6.29
C HIS A 677 -4.91 3.22 6.71
N GLY A 678 -4.71 3.79 7.91
CA GLY A 678 -3.40 4.22 8.43
C GLY A 678 -3.39 4.34 9.95
N ALA A 679 -2.25 4.74 10.54
CA ALA A 679 -2.03 4.79 11.98
C ALA A 679 -2.70 5.98 12.71
N GLY A 680 -3.38 6.86 11.98
CA GLY A 680 -4.04 8.04 12.52
C GLY A 680 -4.06 9.20 11.53
N ALA A 681 -4.97 10.16 11.73
CA ALA A 681 -5.16 11.31 10.84
C ALA A 681 -4.13 12.44 11.07
N ASN A 682 -3.41 12.43 12.18
CA ASN A 682 -2.44 13.47 12.56
C ASN A 682 -1.24 12.88 13.31
N ALA A 683 -0.18 13.69 13.45
CA ALA A 683 1.08 13.29 14.06
C ALA A 683 0.93 12.75 15.50
N ALA A 684 0.01 13.30 16.30
CA ALA A 684 -0.20 12.85 17.69
C ALA A 684 -0.84 11.45 17.74
N GLN A 685 -1.83 11.20 16.88
CA GLN A 685 -2.46 9.88 16.77
C GLN A 685 -1.46 8.84 16.23
N GLN A 686 -0.68 9.19 15.21
CA GLN A 686 0.37 8.32 14.66
C GLN A 686 1.43 7.99 15.72
N ALA A 687 1.93 9.00 16.44
CA ALA A 687 2.91 8.81 17.52
C ALA A 687 2.36 7.95 18.65
N HIS A 688 1.05 8.06 18.96
CA HIS A 688 0.40 7.20 19.96
C HIS A 688 0.39 5.74 19.52
N THR A 689 -0.01 5.45 18.29
CA THR A 689 0.00 4.08 17.72
C THR A 689 1.43 3.52 17.72
N THR A 690 2.41 4.28 17.20
CA THR A 690 3.84 3.91 17.23
C THR A 690 4.32 3.62 18.66
N ALA A 691 3.92 4.43 19.65
CA ALA A 691 4.31 4.21 21.03
C ALA A 691 3.73 2.92 21.62
N LEU A 692 2.50 2.57 21.29
CA LEU A 692 1.91 1.28 21.68
C LEU A 692 2.68 0.10 21.08
N GLU A 693 3.02 0.15 19.79
CA GLU A 693 3.77 -0.89 19.08
C GLU A 693 5.16 -1.13 19.69
N PHE A 694 5.97 -0.07 19.83
CA PHE A 694 7.33 -0.24 20.37
C PHE A 694 7.35 -0.53 21.87
N THR A 695 6.37 -0.06 22.63
CA THR A 695 6.19 -0.48 24.03
C THR A 695 5.86 -1.96 24.10
N TYR A 696 4.97 -2.44 23.23
CA TYR A 696 4.61 -3.85 23.13
C TYR A 696 5.83 -4.71 22.77
N PHE A 697 6.59 -4.37 21.73
CA PHE A 697 7.77 -5.12 21.34
C PHE A 697 8.84 -5.14 22.45
N ALA A 698 9.10 -4.01 23.10
CA ALA A 698 10.05 -3.95 24.21
C ALA A 698 9.63 -4.88 25.36
N ARG A 699 8.35 -4.89 25.72
CA ARG A 699 7.81 -5.80 26.76
C ARG A 699 7.93 -7.28 26.37
N GLN A 700 7.62 -7.61 25.13
CA GLN A 700 7.59 -9.01 24.70
C GLN A 700 8.99 -9.55 24.41
N LEU A 701 9.90 -8.75 23.88
CA LEU A 701 11.18 -9.24 23.35
C LEU A 701 12.40 -8.86 24.18
N MET A 702 12.37 -7.73 24.91
CA MET A 702 13.53 -7.25 25.68
C MET A 702 13.44 -7.62 27.17
N ASP A 703 12.24 -7.69 27.74
CA ASP A 703 12.08 -8.00 29.16
C ASP A 703 12.52 -9.44 29.48
N PRO A 704 13.35 -9.64 30.53
CA PRO A 704 13.87 -10.98 30.86
C PRO A 704 12.79 -11.91 31.45
N GLU A 705 11.75 -11.34 32.08
CA GLU A 705 10.75 -12.12 32.86
C GLU A 705 9.60 -12.69 32.01
N LYS A 706 9.36 -12.17 30.79
CA LYS A 706 8.33 -12.71 29.92
C LYS A 706 8.82 -13.97 29.21
N GLN A 707 8.52 -15.11 29.82
CA GLN A 707 8.86 -16.40 29.23
C GLN A 707 8.05 -16.66 27.97
N PHE A 708 8.74 -17.11 26.92
CA PHE A 708 8.10 -17.75 25.76
C PHE A 708 7.22 -18.90 26.27
N VAL A 709 5.96 -18.92 25.85
CA VAL A 709 5.01 -19.99 26.14
C VAL A 709 4.85 -20.81 24.86
N PRO A 710 5.64 -21.89 24.68
CA PRO A 710 5.63 -22.70 23.49
C PRO A 710 4.33 -23.49 23.34
#